data_0aab837a85c1e446e97cdf9a0cb875c2
#
_entry.id   0aab837a85c1e446e97cdf9a0cb875c2
#
_cell.length_a   1.000
_cell.length_b   1.000
_cell.length_c   1.000
_cell.angle_alpha   90.00
_cell.angle_beta   90.00
_cell.angle_gamma   90.00
#
_symmetry.space_group_name_H-M   'P 1'
#
loop_
_entity.id
_entity.type
_entity.pdbx_description
1 polymer ?
#
loop_
_entity_poly.entity_id
_entity_poly.type
_entity_poly.pdbx_seq_one_letter_code
_entity_poly.pdbx_strand_id
1 'polypeptide(L)'
;MQPKKPRFNPLVIAIVLAAVLMVWSVLGGTGGSASGSSMAYSTVVHYFESNQVTKFSLDLNTGVITMTLKEGAQELPNAAEQSTAQSTGGLLSGLLSSSSSAPTGVKKNEDGTETVSYKLPYARMFVDHVSDYIAQYDAANPDAPMVYDYVPAKETIPWMEILFYLAMLGCTGFLLFSMMRGGAGGGGIMNVGKAKVKDEHENKKTATFADVAGEDEEKEELKEVVEFLKSPDKFNTLGARIPHGVLLVGPPGTGKTLLARACAGEAGVPFYSISGSDFVEMYVGVGASRVRDLFDKAKKTMPCIIFIDEIDAVGRQRGAGLGGGHDEREQTLNQLLVEMDGFEANDGIIVMAATNRADILDKALLRPGRFDRQVYVGLPDVKGREEILKVHTRNKPLAPDVSLKVIAQRTAGFAGADLETLVNEAALLAARRNRKAITMEDIEEASMKVMAGPEKKSRVVTPEEKKLTAYHEAGHAVAGFYCKHHPRVHEITIIPRGQAGGYTMYLPEKDRSYVTKGEMFEDIVSSLGGRVAEQLILEDISTGASNDLQQATNIARQMITRYGFSERLGPVVYGTSQEETFLGRDLGQGKGYSETTAAEIDSETRDIIDEAYETCRRTLTEHIDQLHALAKALMEREKLNEEQFNTIMAGGTLPPCEDAKPEQAQPDQTVQPAPVQPAEPAETAERAEPAEQAEPAQPEVPQPDAPEQQD
;
A
#
# COMPACT_ATOMS: atom_id res chain seq x y z
N MET A 1 9.59 23.74 36.77
CA MET A 1 9.70 22.47 36.02
C MET A 1 10.84 21.67 36.60
N GLN A 2 10.54 20.60 37.36
CA GLN A 2 11.57 19.70 37.88
C GLN A 2 11.84 18.61 36.82
N PRO A 3 13.07 18.21 36.56
CA PRO A 3 13.38 17.17 35.58
C PRO A 3 12.91 15.78 36.08
N LYS A 4 12.06 15.12 35.29
CA LYS A 4 11.63 13.74 35.53
C LYS A 4 12.85 12.81 35.42
N LYS A 5 13.18 12.12 36.53
CA LYS A 5 14.21 11.05 36.55
C LYS A 5 13.85 9.96 35.54
N PRO A 6 14.81 9.46 34.75
CA PRO A 6 14.54 8.35 33.82
C PRO A 6 14.12 7.11 34.61
N ARG A 7 12.92 6.61 34.40
CA ARG A 7 12.45 5.32 34.89
C ARG A 7 13.04 4.25 33.96
N PHE A 8 14.11 3.62 34.38
CA PHE A 8 14.61 2.43 33.71
C PHE A 8 13.54 1.34 33.76
N ASN A 9 13.15 0.84 32.60
CA ASN A 9 12.19 -0.25 32.48
C ASN A 9 12.87 -1.55 32.95
N PRO A 10 12.40 -2.22 34.02
CA PRO A 10 13.05 -3.42 34.56
C PRO A 10 13.11 -4.57 33.52
N LEU A 11 12.23 -4.54 32.54
CA LEU A 11 12.24 -5.51 31.43
C LEU A 11 13.47 -5.33 30.51
N VAL A 12 13.91 -4.09 30.29
CA VAL A 12 15.13 -3.82 29.49
C VAL A 12 16.37 -4.30 30.23
N ILE A 13 16.42 -4.11 31.55
CA ILE A 13 17.51 -4.60 32.39
C ILE A 13 17.56 -6.15 32.39
N ALA A 14 16.41 -6.81 32.49
CA ALA A 14 16.32 -8.28 32.44
C ALA A 14 16.74 -8.82 31.06
N ILE A 15 16.36 -8.19 29.96
CA ILE A 15 16.76 -8.58 28.59
C ILE A 15 18.26 -8.38 28.39
N VAL A 16 18.83 -7.27 28.87
CA VAL A 16 20.28 -7.00 28.77
C VAL A 16 21.05 -8.03 29.62
N LEU A 17 20.57 -8.35 30.81
CA LEU A 17 21.20 -9.37 31.66
C LEU A 17 21.12 -10.78 31.07
N ALA A 18 19.98 -11.14 30.47
CA ALA A 18 19.81 -12.41 29.76
C ALA A 18 20.70 -12.46 28.50
N ALA A 19 20.82 -11.36 27.74
CA ALA A 19 21.72 -11.26 26.59
C ALA A 19 23.19 -11.38 26.99
N VAL A 20 23.61 -10.75 28.11
CA VAL A 20 24.96 -10.85 28.65
C VAL A 20 25.25 -12.27 29.10
N LEU A 21 24.30 -12.94 29.77
CA LEU A 21 24.42 -14.34 30.20
C LEU A 21 24.45 -15.28 28.99
N MET A 22 23.67 -15.01 27.96
CA MET A 22 23.67 -15.78 26.70
C MET A 22 24.99 -15.63 25.96
N VAL A 23 25.54 -14.44 25.87
CA VAL A 23 26.86 -14.17 25.27
C VAL A 23 27.94 -14.82 26.07
N TRP A 24 27.84 -14.84 27.43
CA TRP A 24 28.80 -15.48 28.32
C TRP A 24 28.73 -17.01 28.23
N SER A 25 27.53 -17.59 28.06
CA SER A 25 27.37 -19.05 27.85
C SER A 25 27.92 -19.51 26.51
N VAL A 26 27.78 -18.68 25.46
CA VAL A 26 28.35 -18.95 24.13
C VAL A 26 29.88 -18.77 24.13
N LEU A 27 30.40 -17.78 24.86
CA LEU A 27 31.84 -17.54 24.99
C LEU A 27 32.52 -18.50 26.00
N GLY A 28 31.80 -18.99 27.01
CA GLY A 28 32.31 -19.94 28.02
C GLY A 28 32.20 -21.41 27.61
N GLY A 29 31.34 -21.73 26.61
CA GLY A 29 31.06 -23.09 26.14
C GLY A 29 31.81 -23.53 24.88
N THR A 30 32.69 -22.73 24.36
CA THR A 30 33.51 -23.11 23.19
C THR A 30 34.75 -23.88 23.65
N GLY A 31 34.57 -25.16 23.89
CA GLY A 31 35.65 -26.14 23.76
C GLY A 31 36.22 -26.00 22.37
N GLY A 32 37.46 -25.49 22.25
CA GLY A 32 38.08 -25.10 21.02
C GLY A 32 38.10 -26.17 19.96
N SER A 33 37.63 -25.83 18.78
CA SER A 33 37.99 -26.48 17.54
C SER A 33 39.36 -25.96 17.14
N ALA A 34 40.42 -26.67 17.52
CA ALA A 34 41.77 -26.42 17.02
C ALA A 34 41.86 -26.93 15.59
N SER A 35 41.97 -26.03 14.63
CA SER A 35 42.46 -26.34 13.29
C SER A 35 43.98 -26.39 13.33
N GLY A 36 44.50 -27.56 13.64
CA GLY A 36 45.89 -27.97 13.36
C GLY A 36 45.80 -29.20 12.47
N SER A 37 46.79 -29.44 11.63
CA SER A 37 46.87 -30.62 10.75
C SER A 37 46.63 -31.87 11.58
N SER A 38 45.46 -32.42 11.50
CA SER A 38 45.01 -33.53 12.34
C SER A 38 45.54 -34.83 11.76
N MET A 39 46.46 -35.46 12.50
CA MET A 39 46.79 -36.86 12.29
C MET A 39 45.50 -37.67 12.30
N ALA A 40 45.35 -38.64 11.38
CA ALA A 40 44.15 -39.47 11.33
C ALA A 40 44.18 -40.53 12.47
N TYR A 41 43.00 -40.89 13.02
CA TYR A 41 42.89 -41.96 14.03
C TYR A 41 43.49 -43.28 13.54
N SER A 42 43.35 -43.62 12.29
CA SER A 42 43.96 -44.78 11.63
C SER A 42 45.52 -44.79 11.72
N THR A 43 46.14 -43.63 11.68
CA THR A 43 47.61 -43.49 11.83
C THR A 43 48.06 -43.82 13.27
N VAL A 44 47.28 -43.42 14.26
CA VAL A 44 47.50 -43.73 15.67
C VAL A 44 47.42 -45.24 15.88
N VAL A 45 46.37 -45.91 15.35
CA VAL A 45 46.23 -47.39 15.45
C VAL A 45 47.37 -48.09 14.74
N HIS A 46 47.81 -47.63 13.58
CA HIS A 46 48.87 -48.21 12.80
C HIS A 46 50.26 -48.21 13.50
N TYR A 47 50.53 -47.18 14.36
CA TYR A 47 51.71 -47.16 15.16
C TYR A 47 51.71 -48.33 16.22
N PHE A 48 50.55 -48.72 16.71
CA PHE A 48 50.42 -49.89 17.57
C PHE A 48 50.54 -51.22 16.79
N GLU A 49 49.88 -51.33 15.65
CA GLU A 49 49.91 -52.49 14.75
C GLU A 49 51.37 -52.84 14.30
N SER A 50 52.15 -51.78 13.99
CA SER A 50 53.50 -51.91 13.52
C SER A 50 54.57 -52.05 14.62
N ASN A 51 54.10 -52.22 15.87
CA ASN A 51 54.99 -52.38 17.05
C ASN A 51 55.99 -51.22 17.27
N GLN A 52 55.62 -50.00 16.86
CA GLN A 52 56.47 -48.80 16.95
C GLN A 52 56.31 -48.06 18.28
N VAL A 53 55.25 -48.30 19.05
CA VAL A 53 54.98 -47.66 20.35
C VAL A 53 55.68 -48.41 21.46
N THR A 54 56.48 -47.74 22.30
CA THR A 54 57.14 -48.32 23.46
C THR A 54 56.44 -47.97 24.78
N LYS A 55 55.84 -46.79 24.85
CA LYS A 55 55.15 -46.27 25.99
C LYS A 55 53.99 -45.38 25.59
N PHE A 56 52.86 -45.45 26.32
CA PHE A 56 51.79 -44.46 26.13
C PHE A 56 51.11 -44.12 27.47
N SER A 57 50.49 -42.94 27.53
CA SER A 57 49.65 -42.50 28.63
C SER A 57 48.34 -41.94 28.07
N LEU A 58 47.18 -42.36 28.55
CA LEU A 58 45.86 -41.89 28.16
C LEU A 58 45.17 -41.20 29.33
N ASP A 59 44.95 -39.91 29.18
CA ASP A 59 44.13 -39.13 30.09
C ASP A 59 42.64 -39.33 29.78
N LEU A 60 41.90 -40.03 30.65
CA LEU A 60 40.50 -40.34 30.47
C LEU A 60 39.57 -39.11 30.64
N ASN A 61 40.08 -38.00 31.18
CA ASN A 61 39.31 -36.78 31.36
C ASN A 61 39.31 -35.90 30.08
N THR A 62 40.49 -35.78 29.48
CA THR A 62 40.71 -34.95 28.28
C THR A 62 40.56 -35.73 26.97
N GLY A 63 40.67 -37.06 27.05
CA GLY A 63 40.74 -37.95 25.89
C GLY A 63 42.05 -37.84 25.09
N VAL A 64 43.11 -37.31 25.69
CA VAL A 64 44.40 -37.14 25.03
C VAL A 64 45.27 -38.36 25.34
N ILE A 65 45.76 -39.00 24.25
CA ILE A 65 46.82 -40.02 24.35
C ILE A 65 48.15 -39.37 24.00
N THR A 66 49.15 -39.71 24.79
CA THR A 66 50.57 -39.36 24.56
C THR A 66 51.34 -40.66 24.45
N MET A 67 51.97 -40.90 23.27
CA MET A 67 52.72 -42.13 22.96
C MET A 67 54.16 -41.81 22.60
N THR A 68 55.06 -42.65 22.99
CA THR A 68 56.50 -42.58 22.69
C THR A 68 56.84 -43.66 21.68
N LEU A 69 57.42 -43.28 20.56
CA LEU A 69 57.80 -44.16 19.44
C LEU A 69 59.25 -44.64 19.59
N LYS A 70 59.58 -45.82 19.00
CA LYS A 70 60.93 -46.34 18.92
C LYS A 70 61.85 -45.43 18.10
N GLU A 71 63.15 -45.44 18.38
CA GLU A 71 64.17 -44.76 17.59
C GLU A 71 64.14 -45.25 16.14
N GLY A 72 63.97 -44.32 15.19
CA GLY A 72 63.87 -44.64 13.76
C GLY A 72 62.48 -45.09 13.29
N ALA A 73 61.39 -44.81 14.05
CA ALA A 73 60.04 -45.05 13.61
C ALA A 73 59.76 -44.32 12.26
N GLN A 74 59.21 -45.04 11.28
CA GLN A 74 58.94 -44.51 9.97
C GLN A 74 57.83 -43.48 9.98
N GLU A 75 58.12 -42.23 9.57
CA GLU A 75 57.05 -41.22 9.39
C GLU A 75 56.05 -41.73 8.33
N LEU A 76 54.84 -42.01 8.75
CA LEU A 76 53.74 -42.39 7.85
C LEU A 76 53.14 -41.12 7.20
N PRO A 77 52.90 -41.11 5.89
CA PRO A 77 52.36 -39.95 5.20
C PRO A 77 50.99 -39.61 5.75
N ASN A 78 50.81 -38.32 6.14
CA ASN A 78 49.51 -37.80 6.55
C ASN A 78 48.50 -37.91 5.38
N ALA A 79 47.42 -38.64 5.55
CA ALA A 79 46.34 -38.77 4.56
C ALA A 79 45.44 -37.51 4.50
N ALA A 80 46.03 -36.32 4.45
CA ALA A 80 45.29 -35.04 4.42
C ALA A 80 45.66 -34.12 3.25
N GLU A 81 45.98 -34.72 2.07
CA GLU A 81 46.06 -33.94 0.84
C GLU A 81 45.07 -34.51 -0.19
N GLN A 82 43.77 -34.27 0.01
CA GLN A 82 42.74 -34.22 -1.05
C GLN A 82 41.40 -33.81 -0.46
N SER A 83 41.17 -32.50 -0.28
CA SER A 83 39.84 -31.87 -0.49
C SER A 83 39.98 -30.34 -0.39
N THR A 84 40.29 -29.72 -1.50
CA THR A 84 40.03 -28.30 -1.73
C THR A 84 38.58 -28.13 -2.01
N ALA A 85 37.86 -27.57 -1.06
CA ALA A 85 36.54 -26.97 -1.32
C ALA A 85 36.51 -25.58 -0.64
N GLN A 86 36.30 -24.57 -1.48
CA GLN A 86 36.14 -23.17 -1.18
C GLN A 86 35.05 -22.92 -0.12
N SER A 87 35.34 -22.09 0.85
CA SER A 87 34.29 -21.32 1.54
C SER A 87 34.79 -19.89 1.74
N THR A 88 34.15 -19.01 1.03
CA THR A 88 34.12 -17.56 1.26
C THR A 88 33.47 -17.29 2.62
N GLY A 89 34.16 -16.57 3.48
CA GLY A 89 33.62 -16.20 4.80
C GLY A 89 34.39 -15.08 5.46
N GLY A 90 33.83 -13.99 5.55
CA GLY A 90 33.61 -12.95 6.54
C GLY A 90 34.76 -12.38 7.34
N LEU A 91 34.95 -11.13 7.16
CA LEU A 91 35.78 -10.04 7.71
C LEU A 91 35.65 -9.83 9.24
N LEU A 92 35.70 -10.85 10.10
CA LEU A 92 35.67 -10.61 11.56
C LEU A 92 36.62 -11.50 12.38
N SER A 93 37.58 -12.20 11.76
CA SER A 93 38.47 -13.13 12.49
C SER A 93 39.79 -12.49 12.96
N GLY A 94 39.96 -11.18 12.86
CA GLY A 94 41.22 -10.48 13.08
C GLY A 94 41.47 -9.92 14.49
N LEU A 95 40.56 -10.06 15.46
CA LEU A 95 40.66 -9.28 16.71
C LEU A 95 40.66 -10.05 18.02
N LEU A 96 40.70 -11.39 18.03
CA LEU A 96 40.74 -12.16 19.26
C LEU A 96 41.62 -13.43 19.12
N SER A 97 42.90 -13.23 18.87
CA SER A 97 43.91 -14.29 19.01
C SER A 97 44.75 -14.05 20.28
N SER A 98 44.32 -14.66 21.37
CA SER A 98 45.21 -14.94 22.51
C SER A 98 44.99 -16.38 22.96
N SER A 99 45.91 -17.20 22.47
CA SER A 99 46.59 -18.38 23.03
C SER A 99 45.90 -19.17 24.18
N SER A 100 45.44 -20.38 23.81
CA SER A 100 45.83 -21.60 24.54
C SER A 100 45.68 -22.81 23.61
N SER A 101 46.76 -23.13 22.90
CA SER A 101 46.89 -24.29 22.03
C SER A 101 47.05 -25.54 22.87
N ALA A 102 46.12 -26.52 22.78
CA ALA A 102 46.37 -27.90 23.15
C ALA A 102 47.37 -28.51 22.13
N PRO A 103 48.41 -29.23 22.57
CA PRO A 103 49.49 -29.66 21.69
C PRO A 103 49.11 -30.91 20.91
N THR A 104 48.87 -30.75 19.60
CA THR A 104 49.02 -31.85 18.65
C THR A 104 50.38 -31.62 17.98
N GLY A 105 51.38 -32.37 18.40
CA GLY A 105 52.74 -32.17 17.90
C GLY A 105 53.67 -33.34 18.22
N VAL A 106 54.45 -33.71 17.24
CA VAL A 106 55.59 -34.63 17.39
C VAL A 106 56.71 -33.84 18.06
N LYS A 107 57.14 -34.27 19.28
CA LYS A 107 58.30 -33.72 19.97
C LYS A 107 59.44 -34.76 19.94
N LYS A 108 60.59 -34.42 19.43
CA LYS A 108 61.81 -35.22 19.56
C LYS A 108 62.41 -35.04 20.95
N ASN A 109 62.60 -36.11 21.64
CA ASN A 109 63.26 -36.13 22.96
C ASN A 109 64.78 -36.12 22.79
N GLU A 110 65.53 -35.73 23.84
CA GLU A 110 66.97 -35.73 23.86
C GLU A 110 67.59 -37.15 23.67
N ASP A 111 66.78 -38.20 23.94
CA ASP A 111 67.15 -39.60 23.80
C ASP A 111 66.90 -40.19 22.38
N GLY A 112 66.60 -39.36 21.40
CA GLY A 112 66.32 -39.79 20.01
C GLY A 112 64.92 -40.41 19.77
N THR A 113 64.08 -40.56 20.77
CA THR A 113 62.69 -41.04 20.71
C THR A 113 61.72 -39.91 20.37
N GLU A 114 60.65 -40.21 19.69
CA GLU A 114 59.62 -39.23 19.32
C GLU A 114 58.36 -39.39 20.19
N THR A 115 57.90 -38.32 20.78
CA THR A 115 56.65 -38.31 21.53
C THR A 115 55.52 -37.65 20.71
N VAL A 116 54.41 -38.37 20.49
CA VAL A 116 53.27 -37.95 19.74
C VAL A 116 52.05 -37.82 20.69
N SER A 117 51.40 -36.66 20.64
CA SER A 117 50.15 -36.47 21.41
C SER A 117 48.98 -36.34 20.44
N TYR A 118 47.88 -37.06 20.70
CA TYR A 118 46.67 -37.11 19.89
C TYR A 118 45.43 -37.10 20.74
N LYS A 119 44.39 -36.38 20.34
CA LYS A 119 43.09 -36.38 21.02
C LYS A 119 42.16 -37.40 20.40
N LEU A 120 41.86 -38.45 21.13
CA LEU A 120 40.98 -39.54 20.69
C LEU A 120 39.54 -39.09 20.59
N PRO A 121 38.83 -39.44 19.51
CA PRO A 121 37.39 -39.17 19.39
C PRO A 121 36.57 -39.89 20.48
N TYR A 122 36.94 -41.13 20.81
CA TYR A 122 36.31 -41.99 21.84
C TYR A 122 37.37 -42.81 22.57
N ALA A 123 37.73 -42.38 23.78
CA ALA A 123 38.79 -43.02 24.57
C ALA A 123 38.43 -44.50 24.95
N ARG A 124 37.17 -44.86 25.18
CA ARG A 124 36.78 -46.26 25.48
C ARG A 124 37.00 -47.20 24.30
N MET A 125 36.60 -46.77 23.09
CA MET A 125 36.77 -47.58 21.89
C MET A 125 38.27 -47.82 21.56
N PHE A 126 39.14 -46.87 21.90
CA PHE A 126 40.56 -46.99 21.72
C PHE A 126 41.11 -48.03 22.69
N VAL A 127 40.72 -48.06 23.98
CA VAL A 127 41.17 -49.01 24.98
C VAL A 127 40.84 -50.43 24.56
N ASP A 128 39.63 -50.66 24.04
CA ASP A 128 39.20 -52.00 23.58
C ASP A 128 40.04 -52.48 22.36
N HIS A 129 40.36 -51.58 21.44
CA HIS A 129 41.13 -51.94 20.21
C HIS A 129 42.62 -52.16 20.50
N VAL A 130 43.20 -51.45 21.46
CA VAL A 130 44.65 -51.43 21.70
C VAL A 130 45.09 -52.60 22.55
N SER A 131 44.19 -53.22 23.34
CA SER A 131 44.51 -54.34 24.24
C SER A 131 45.17 -55.54 23.52
N ASP A 132 44.69 -55.86 22.32
CA ASP A 132 45.25 -56.97 21.52
C ASP A 132 46.66 -56.65 20.99
N TYR A 133 46.89 -55.38 20.62
CA TYR A 133 48.20 -54.94 20.14
C TYR A 133 49.21 -54.89 21.27
N ILE A 134 48.85 -54.51 22.51
CA ILE A 134 49.69 -54.57 23.68
C ILE A 134 50.12 -56.00 23.95
N ALA A 135 49.17 -56.95 23.93
CA ALA A 135 49.49 -58.38 24.13
C ALA A 135 50.46 -58.94 23.06
N GLN A 136 50.28 -58.52 21.78
CA GLN A 136 51.20 -58.91 20.70
C GLN A 136 52.61 -58.30 20.82
N TYR A 137 52.67 -57.01 21.27
CA TYR A 137 53.95 -56.34 21.52
C TYR A 137 54.71 -57.00 22.63
N ASP A 138 54.05 -57.32 23.76
CA ASP A 138 54.64 -57.96 24.92
C ASP A 138 55.12 -59.39 24.63
N ALA A 139 54.38 -60.15 23.80
CA ALA A 139 54.79 -61.45 23.32
C ALA A 139 56.02 -61.37 22.40
N ALA A 140 56.16 -60.30 21.62
CA ALA A 140 57.33 -60.09 20.71
C ALA A 140 58.56 -59.52 21.41
N ASN A 141 58.41 -58.88 22.59
CA ASN A 141 59.45 -58.21 23.36
C ASN A 141 59.40 -58.63 24.85
N PRO A 142 59.68 -59.86 25.21
CA PRO A 142 59.50 -60.35 26.61
C PRO A 142 60.42 -59.66 27.62
N ASP A 143 61.56 -59.12 27.17
CA ASP A 143 62.55 -58.44 28.04
C ASP A 143 62.26 -56.95 28.21
N ALA A 144 61.31 -56.38 27.41
CA ALA A 144 60.94 -54.95 27.42
C ALA A 144 59.44 -54.77 27.12
N PRO A 145 58.53 -55.14 28.03
CA PRO A 145 57.05 -55.01 27.83
C PRO A 145 56.64 -53.54 27.66
N MET A 146 55.51 -53.33 26.97
CA MET A 146 54.97 -52.00 26.75
C MET A 146 54.53 -51.33 28.05
N VAL A 147 55.01 -50.11 28.30
CA VAL A 147 54.63 -49.34 29.50
C VAL A 147 53.41 -48.43 29.19
N TYR A 148 52.35 -48.62 29.88
CA TYR A 148 51.15 -47.75 29.68
C TYR A 148 50.51 -47.36 31.01
N ASP A 149 49.80 -46.17 30.98
CA ASP A 149 49.11 -45.66 32.13
C ASP A 149 47.79 -45.00 31.70
N TYR A 150 46.73 -45.22 32.51
CA TYR A 150 45.41 -44.60 32.35
C TYR A 150 45.19 -43.62 33.50
N VAL A 151 45.20 -42.29 33.20
CA VAL A 151 44.95 -41.24 34.17
C VAL A 151 43.44 -41.16 34.43
N PRO A 152 42.95 -41.40 35.65
CA PRO A 152 41.51 -41.44 35.94
C PRO A 152 40.87 -40.02 35.80
N ALA A 153 39.61 -39.98 35.36
CA ALA A 153 38.86 -38.75 35.33
C ALA A 153 38.60 -38.21 36.75
N LYS A 154 39.00 -36.96 37.00
CA LYS A 154 38.64 -36.28 38.26
C LYS A 154 37.15 -35.93 38.26
N GLU A 155 36.39 -36.44 39.21
CA GLU A 155 35.02 -35.99 39.45
C GLU A 155 35.03 -34.54 39.96
N THR A 156 34.80 -33.59 39.07
CA THR A 156 34.58 -32.19 39.44
C THR A 156 33.08 -31.95 39.53
N ILE A 157 32.59 -31.55 40.70
CA ILE A 157 31.21 -31.11 40.87
C ILE A 157 31.04 -29.85 39.95
N PRO A 158 30.07 -29.85 39.02
CA PRO A 158 29.91 -28.74 38.06
C PRO A 158 29.23 -27.53 38.72
N TRP A 159 29.94 -26.87 39.64
CA TRP A 159 29.43 -25.69 40.36
C TRP A 159 28.92 -24.60 39.45
N MET A 160 29.52 -24.44 38.27
CA MET A 160 29.10 -23.46 37.28
C MET A 160 27.75 -23.79 36.65
N GLU A 161 27.48 -25.08 36.40
CA GLU A 161 26.17 -25.52 35.90
C GLU A 161 25.08 -25.34 36.96
N ILE A 162 25.38 -25.69 38.20
CA ILE A 162 24.44 -25.50 39.35
C ILE A 162 24.15 -24.03 39.56
N LEU A 163 25.14 -23.14 39.48
CA LEU A 163 24.98 -21.69 39.57
C LEU A 163 24.15 -21.14 38.40
N PHE A 164 24.34 -21.67 37.17
CA PHE A 164 23.56 -21.34 36.00
C PHE A 164 22.08 -21.73 36.15
N TYR A 165 21.80 -22.96 36.64
CA TYR A 165 20.41 -23.38 36.90
C TYR A 165 19.74 -22.58 38.02
N LEU A 166 20.46 -22.21 39.07
CA LEU A 166 19.97 -21.32 40.14
C LEU A 166 19.70 -19.91 39.63
N ALA A 167 20.57 -19.37 38.80
CA ALA A 167 20.36 -18.05 38.14
C ALA A 167 19.16 -18.07 37.19
N MET A 168 19.00 -19.15 36.43
CA MET A 168 17.86 -19.33 35.50
C MET A 168 16.55 -19.48 36.31
N LEU A 169 16.55 -20.22 37.39
CA LEU A 169 15.38 -20.36 38.29
C LEU A 169 15.03 -19.03 38.97
N GLY A 170 16.04 -18.26 39.41
CA GLY A 170 15.86 -16.92 39.96
C GLY A 170 15.31 -15.92 38.89
N CYS A 171 15.81 -15.98 37.68
CA CYS A 171 15.32 -15.14 36.56
C CYS A 171 13.87 -15.50 36.18
N THR A 172 13.55 -16.79 36.11
CA THR A 172 12.19 -17.27 35.84
C THR A 172 11.24 -16.91 36.98
N GLY A 173 11.65 -17.06 38.23
CA GLY A 173 10.89 -16.64 39.41
C GLY A 173 10.67 -15.12 39.45
N PHE A 174 11.68 -14.32 39.06
CA PHE A 174 11.58 -12.87 38.94
C PHE A 174 10.64 -12.45 37.81
N LEU A 175 10.69 -13.14 36.65
CA LEU A 175 9.76 -12.91 35.55
C LEU A 175 8.32 -13.22 35.95
N LEU A 176 8.07 -14.36 36.59
CA LEU A 176 6.75 -14.74 37.12
C LEU A 176 6.26 -13.73 38.17
N PHE A 177 7.14 -13.35 39.13
CA PHE A 177 6.82 -12.34 40.14
C PHE A 177 6.56 -10.95 39.51
N SER A 178 7.32 -10.57 38.47
CA SER A 178 7.11 -9.35 37.72
C SER A 178 5.79 -9.37 36.93
N MET A 179 5.42 -10.52 36.34
CA MET A 179 4.11 -10.72 35.71
C MET A 179 2.96 -10.66 36.72
N MET A 180 3.11 -11.27 37.90
CA MET A 180 2.09 -11.21 38.96
C MET A 180 1.98 -9.81 39.58
N ARG A 181 3.08 -9.09 39.77
CA ARG A 181 3.08 -7.72 40.34
C ARG A 181 2.71 -6.66 39.31
N GLY A 182 2.92 -6.91 37.97
CA GLY A 182 2.46 -6.10 36.87
C GLY A 182 0.96 -6.22 36.59
N GLY A 183 0.30 -7.26 37.14
CA GLY A 183 -1.14 -7.50 36.92
C GLY A 183 -2.09 -6.53 37.64
N ALA A 184 -1.57 -5.65 38.49
CA ALA A 184 -2.38 -4.60 39.15
C ALA A 184 -2.31 -3.23 38.44
N GLY A 185 -1.62 -3.10 37.27
CA GLY A 185 -1.47 -1.84 36.56
C GLY A 185 -1.08 -1.96 35.08
N GLY A 186 -1.18 -3.17 34.47
CA GLY A 186 -0.63 -3.44 33.14
C GLY A 186 -1.66 -3.81 32.08
N GLY A 187 -2.25 -2.82 31.42
CA GLY A 187 -3.16 -2.99 30.29
C GLY A 187 -2.48 -3.21 28.94
N GLY A 188 -1.38 -3.99 28.84
CA GLY A 188 -0.61 -4.11 27.58
C GLY A 188 -0.93 -5.35 26.74
N ILE A 189 -1.15 -6.50 27.34
CA ILE A 189 -1.33 -7.75 26.58
C ILE A 189 -2.81 -8.16 26.48
N MET A 190 -3.66 -7.73 27.42
CA MET A 190 -5.11 -7.97 27.37
C MET A 190 -5.91 -6.98 26.49
N ASN A 191 -5.28 -6.01 25.86
CA ASN A 191 -5.97 -5.00 25.04
C ASN A 191 -5.99 -5.31 23.53
N VAL A 192 -5.46 -6.44 23.08
CA VAL A 192 -5.43 -6.79 21.65
C VAL A 192 -6.83 -6.99 21.06
N GLY A 193 -7.81 -7.36 21.87
CA GLY A 193 -9.21 -7.53 21.45
C GLY A 193 -10.14 -6.34 21.72
N LYS A 194 -9.65 -5.23 22.28
CA LYS A 194 -10.51 -4.08 22.56
C LYS A 194 -10.60 -3.14 21.36
N ALA A 195 -11.83 -2.75 21.03
CA ALA A 195 -12.08 -1.77 19.98
C ALA A 195 -11.44 -0.42 20.33
N LYS A 196 -10.63 0.13 19.41
CA LYS A 196 -10.16 1.52 19.47
C LYS A 196 -11.29 2.45 18.98
N VAL A 197 -12.35 2.52 19.74
CA VAL A 197 -13.49 3.38 19.41
C VAL A 197 -13.07 4.84 19.63
N LYS A 198 -13.26 5.67 18.63
CA LYS A 198 -13.16 7.13 18.81
C LYS A 198 -14.42 7.58 19.55
N ASP A 199 -14.26 7.91 20.82
CA ASP A 199 -15.31 8.51 21.64
C ASP A 199 -15.27 10.02 21.43
N GLU A 200 -16.22 10.55 20.66
CA GLU A 200 -16.26 11.99 20.34
C GLU A 200 -16.95 12.84 21.41
N HIS A 201 -17.39 12.26 22.52
CA HIS A 201 -18.02 13.00 23.61
C HIS A 201 -17.07 14.01 24.30
N GLU A 202 -15.75 13.79 24.21
CA GLU A 202 -14.74 14.71 24.80
C GLU A 202 -14.41 15.92 23.92
N ASN A 203 -14.81 15.96 22.65
CA ASN A 203 -14.53 17.08 21.74
C ASN A 203 -15.68 18.08 21.69
N LYS A 204 -15.43 19.27 22.17
CA LYS A 204 -16.35 20.42 22.42
C LYS A 204 -17.11 20.99 21.22
N LYS A 205 -17.13 20.38 20.03
CA LYS A 205 -17.96 20.78 18.88
C LYS A 205 -18.52 19.54 18.21
N THR A 206 -19.67 19.10 18.65
CA THR A 206 -20.50 18.13 17.92
C THR A 206 -21.05 18.81 16.67
N ALA A 207 -20.85 18.20 15.49
CA ALA A 207 -21.49 18.63 14.25
C ALA A 207 -23.02 18.48 14.38
N THR A 208 -23.78 19.42 13.81
CA THR A 208 -25.25 19.41 13.77
C THR A 208 -25.72 19.47 12.31
N PHE A 209 -27.02 19.31 12.05
CA PHE A 209 -27.57 19.46 10.70
C PHE A 209 -27.35 20.86 10.09
N ALA A 210 -27.05 21.86 10.90
CA ALA A 210 -26.64 23.19 10.43
C ALA A 210 -25.23 23.23 9.79
N ASP A 211 -24.42 22.23 10.07
CA ASP A 211 -23.07 22.07 9.48
C ASP A 211 -23.09 21.19 8.22
N VAL A 212 -24.22 20.50 7.94
CA VAL A 212 -24.47 19.73 6.72
C VAL A 212 -25.22 20.61 5.74
N ALA A 213 -24.60 20.92 4.63
CA ALA A 213 -25.19 21.73 3.56
C ALA A 213 -25.63 20.85 2.39
N GLY A 214 -26.73 21.22 1.75
CA GLY A 214 -27.39 20.35 0.78
C GLY A 214 -28.08 19.17 1.49
N GLU A 215 -28.46 18.14 0.75
CA GLU A 215 -29.00 16.87 1.27
C GLU A 215 -30.25 17.10 2.15
N ASP A 216 -31.17 17.97 1.70
CA ASP A 216 -32.33 18.36 2.51
C ASP A 216 -33.27 17.17 2.71
N GLU A 217 -33.43 16.30 1.73
CA GLU A 217 -34.24 15.10 1.77
C GLU A 217 -33.63 14.06 2.73
N GLU A 218 -32.34 13.83 2.66
CA GLU A 218 -31.62 12.89 3.54
C GLU A 218 -31.67 13.36 5.00
N LYS A 219 -31.52 14.68 5.21
CA LYS A 219 -31.73 15.28 6.55
C LYS A 219 -33.13 15.07 7.09
N GLU A 220 -34.16 15.19 6.24
CA GLU A 220 -35.56 14.98 6.65
C GLU A 220 -35.81 13.53 7.06
N GLU A 221 -35.28 12.56 6.30
CA GLU A 221 -35.34 11.14 6.67
C GLU A 221 -34.65 10.84 8.01
N LEU A 222 -33.52 11.48 8.26
CA LEU A 222 -32.78 11.28 9.51
C LEU A 222 -33.34 12.07 10.70
N LYS A 223 -34.21 13.08 10.48
CA LYS A 223 -34.91 13.77 11.57
C LYS A 223 -35.84 12.82 12.35
N GLU A 224 -36.43 11.83 11.68
CA GLU A 224 -37.21 10.80 12.37
C GLU A 224 -36.38 10.02 13.38
N VAL A 225 -35.14 9.67 12.99
CA VAL A 225 -34.16 8.98 13.86
C VAL A 225 -33.78 9.86 15.05
N VAL A 226 -33.53 11.17 14.80
CA VAL A 226 -33.25 12.15 15.84
C VAL A 226 -34.40 12.33 16.82
N GLU A 227 -35.64 12.46 16.31
CA GLU A 227 -36.85 12.56 17.15
C GLU A 227 -37.04 11.34 18.04
N PHE A 228 -36.79 10.14 17.50
CA PHE A 228 -36.86 8.92 18.28
C PHE A 228 -35.86 8.92 19.42
N LEU A 229 -34.58 9.21 19.12
CA LEU A 229 -33.52 9.24 20.15
C LEU A 229 -33.82 10.29 21.24
N LYS A 230 -34.47 11.40 20.88
CA LYS A 230 -34.91 12.45 21.83
C LYS A 230 -36.16 12.05 22.65
N SER A 231 -37.09 11.33 22.04
CA SER A 231 -38.43 11.07 22.64
C SER A 231 -38.99 9.72 22.19
N PRO A 232 -38.41 8.60 22.65
CA PRO A 232 -38.84 7.25 22.23
C PRO A 232 -40.30 6.92 22.60
N ASP A 233 -40.81 7.46 23.72
CA ASP A 233 -42.17 7.20 24.20
C ASP A 233 -43.27 7.63 23.22
N LYS A 234 -43.04 8.69 22.44
CA LYS A 234 -43.97 9.17 21.42
C LYS A 234 -44.24 8.11 20.36
N PHE A 235 -43.26 7.38 19.96
CA PHE A 235 -43.35 6.35 18.92
C PHE A 235 -43.87 5.02 19.51
N ASN A 236 -43.45 4.68 20.72
CA ASN A 236 -43.88 3.48 21.42
C ASN A 236 -45.39 3.47 21.70
N THR A 237 -45.98 4.62 22.07
CA THR A 237 -47.42 4.74 22.31
C THR A 237 -48.29 4.49 21.07
N LEU A 238 -47.72 4.76 19.89
CA LEU A 238 -48.40 4.51 18.62
C LEU A 238 -48.13 3.11 18.05
N GLY A 239 -47.25 2.32 18.70
CA GLY A 239 -46.83 1.00 18.22
C GLY A 239 -45.93 1.05 16.98
N ALA A 240 -45.34 2.19 16.69
CA ALA A 240 -44.40 2.33 15.57
C ALA A 240 -43.12 1.57 15.87
N ARG A 241 -42.66 0.81 14.89
CA ARG A 241 -41.31 0.15 14.94
C ARG A 241 -40.31 1.06 14.28
N ILE A 242 -39.23 1.35 15.00
CA ILE A 242 -38.17 2.19 14.51
C ILE A 242 -37.08 1.32 13.88
N PRO A 243 -36.41 1.81 12.84
CA PRO A 243 -35.29 1.08 12.23
C PRO A 243 -34.17 0.91 13.24
N HIS A 244 -33.69 -0.33 13.44
CA HIS A 244 -32.54 -0.64 14.26
C HIS A 244 -31.25 -0.20 13.58
N GLY A 245 -31.25 -0.16 12.23
CA GLY A 245 -30.09 0.22 11.46
C GLY A 245 -30.42 1.08 10.24
N VAL A 246 -29.57 2.07 9.99
CA VAL A 246 -29.60 2.95 8.83
C VAL A 246 -28.34 2.78 8.02
N LEU A 247 -28.46 2.44 6.74
CA LEU A 247 -27.34 2.33 5.80
C LEU A 247 -27.28 3.59 4.93
N LEU A 248 -26.18 4.34 5.04
CA LEU A 248 -25.88 5.47 4.17
C LEU A 248 -25.11 4.96 2.95
N VAL A 249 -25.70 5.12 1.77
CA VAL A 249 -25.17 4.64 0.50
C VAL A 249 -24.87 5.81 -0.42
N GLY A 250 -23.74 5.81 -1.11
CA GLY A 250 -23.47 6.84 -2.12
C GLY A 250 -21.99 6.95 -2.49
N PRO A 251 -21.64 7.78 -3.47
CA PRO A 251 -20.28 8.00 -3.90
C PRO A 251 -19.35 8.46 -2.76
N PRO A 252 -18.02 8.25 -2.88
CA PRO A 252 -17.09 8.76 -1.89
C PRO A 252 -17.13 10.30 -1.85
N GLY A 253 -16.84 10.86 -0.66
CA GLY A 253 -16.76 12.31 -0.49
C GLY A 253 -18.09 13.06 -0.40
N THR A 254 -19.25 12.40 -0.45
CA THR A 254 -20.58 13.02 -0.36
C THR A 254 -21.01 13.42 1.06
N GLY A 255 -20.22 13.13 2.10
CA GLY A 255 -20.53 13.58 3.46
C GLY A 255 -21.22 12.55 4.36
N LYS A 256 -21.33 11.28 3.99
CA LYS A 256 -22.00 10.20 4.76
C LYS A 256 -21.58 10.16 6.22
N THR A 257 -20.28 10.20 6.49
CA THR A 257 -19.73 10.21 7.87
C THR A 257 -20.11 11.49 8.62
N LEU A 258 -20.10 12.65 7.92
CA LEU A 258 -20.52 13.94 8.50
C LEU A 258 -22.00 13.93 8.84
N LEU A 259 -22.84 13.39 7.98
CA LEU A 259 -24.28 13.29 8.15
C LEU A 259 -24.63 12.40 9.37
N ALA A 260 -23.97 11.24 9.53
CA ALA A 260 -24.14 10.37 10.70
C ALA A 260 -23.73 11.07 12.00
N ARG A 261 -22.60 11.80 11.97
CA ARG A 261 -22.13 12.60 13.12
C ARG A 261 -23.09 13.72 13.45
N ALA A 262 -23.63 14.41 12.45
CA ALA A 262 -24.60 15.48 12.63
C ALA A 262 -25.92 14.96 13.21
N CYS A 263 -26.35 13.76 12.84
CA CYS A 263 -27.50 13.10 13.42
C CYS A 263 -27.33 12.87 14.94
N ALA A 264 -26.17 12.37 15.36
CA ALA A 264 -25.86 12.18 16.78
C ALA A 264 -25.79 13.51 17.56
N GLY A 265 -25.15 14.53 16.96
CA GLY A 265 -25.06 15.87 17.57
C GLY A 265 -26.40 16.57 17.68
N GLU A 266 -27.27 16.44 16.69
CA GLU A 266 -28.64 16.94 16.69
C GLU A 266 -29.50 16.21 17.74
N ALA A 267 -29.31 14.89 17.89
CA ALA A 267 -29.99 14.10 18.93
C ALA A 267 -29.42 14.36 20.34
N GLY A 268 -28.20 14.85 20.46
CA GLY A 268 -27.50 15.05 21.72
C GLY A 268 -27.07 13.75 22.40
N VAL A 269 -26.81 12.70 21.61
CA VAL A 269 -26.45 11.35 22.10
C VAL A 269 -24.97 11.03 21.80
N PRO A 270 -24.36 10.08 22.54
CA PRO A 270 -23.03 9.57 22.27
C PRO A 270 -22.90 9.00 20.85
N PHE A 271 -21.73 9.25 20.23
CA PHE A 271 -21.39 8.78 18.88
C PHE A 271 -20.13 7.90 18.93
N TYR A 272 -20.29 6.62 18.66
CA TYR A 272 -19.22 5.63 18.63
C TYR A 272 -18.86 5.29 17.18
N SER A 273 -17.74 5.81 16.70
CA SER A 273 -17.31 5.61 15.31
C SER A 273 -16.16 4.60 15.23
N ILE A 274 -16.27 3.68 14.27
CA ILE A 274 -15.25 2.69 13.92
C ILE A 274 -15.25 2.48 12.39
N SER A 275 -14.09 2.16 11.83
CA SER A 275 -14.01 1.73 10.42
C SER A 275 -14.26 0.22 10.32
N GLY A 276 -14.97 -0.23 9.28
CA GLY A 276 -15.11 -1.65 8.96
C GLY A 276 -13.76 -2.35 8.78
N SER A 277 -12.75 -1.65 8.28
CA SER A 277 -11.38 -2.15 8.17
C SER A 277 -10.73 -2.46 9.53
N ASP A 278 -11.11 -1.74 10.59
CA ASP A 278 -10.59 -1.99 11.95
C ASP A 278 -11.03 -3.35 12.54
N PHE A 279 -12.05 -3.96 11.95
CA PHE A 279 -12.50 -5.29 12.34
C PHE A 279 -11.75 -6.42 11.63
N VAL A 280 -11.03 -6.12 10.53
CA VAL A 280 -10.29 -7.13 9.76
C VAL A 280 -8.86 -7.18 10.27
N GLU A 281 -8.52 -8.25 10.96
CA GLU A 281 -7.18 -8.48 11.52
C GLU A 281 -6.65 -9.84 11.05
N MET A 282 -5.34 -10.07 11.17
CA MET A 282 -4.73 -11.36 10.80
C MET A 282 -5.01 -12.49 11.80
N TYR A 283 -5.50 -12.15 13.00
CA TYR A 283 -5.75 -13.13 14.07
C TYR A 283 -7.22 -13.47 14.18
N VAL A 284 -7.55 -14.75 14.04
CA VAL A 284 -8.93 -15.26 14.11
C VAL A 284 -9.60 -14.91 15.43
N GLY A 285 -10.80 -14.35 15.37
CA GLY A 285 -11.64 -14.01 16.54
C GLY A 285 -11.40 -12.63 17.15
N VAL A 286 -10.38 -11.87 16.72
CA VAL A 286 -10.12 -10.51 17.23
C VAL A 286 -11.20 -9.55 16.72
N GLY A 287 -11.59 -9.63 15.46
CA GLY A 287 -12.65 -8.81 14.89
C GLY A 287 -14.00 -9.01 15.60
N ALA A 288 -14.39 -10.25 15.81
CA ALA A 288 -15.60 -10.58 16.56
C ALA A 288 -15.57 -10.09 18.02
N SER A 289 -14.39 -10.10 18.65
CA SER A 289 -14.21 -9.54 20.01
C SER A 289 -14.36 -8.02 20.02
N ARG A 290 -13.86 -7.32 19.01
CA ARG A 290 -14.03 -5.86 18.87
C ARG A 290 -15.48 -5.46 18.64
N VAL A 291 -16.21 -6.24 17.83
CA VAL A 291 -17.66 -6.04 17.65
C VAL A 291 -18.37 -6.12 19.01
N ARG A 292 -18.15 -7.18 19.76
CA ARG A 292 -18.75 -7.32 21.11
C ARG A 292 -18.40 -6.16 22.04
N ASP A 293 -17.12 -5.77 22.12
CA ASP A 293 -16.68 -4.66 22.98
C ASP A 293 -17.34 -3.33 22.60
N LEU A 294 -17.54 -3.07 21.29
CA LEU A 294 -18.24 -1.89 20.80
C LEU A 294 -19.71 -1.87 21.24
N PHE A 295 -20.42 -2.98 21.03
CA PHE A 295 -21.84 -3.10 21.39
C PHE A 295 -22.04 -3.10 22.91
N ASP A 296 -21.14 -3.72 23.69
CA ASP A 296 -21.15 -3.67 25.16
C ASP A 296 -20.94 -2.25 25.70
N LYS A 297 -20.12 -1.43 25.01
CA LYS A 297 -19.99 -0.01 25.37
C LYS A 297 -21.26 0.77 25.08
N ALA A 298 -21.85 0.57 23.90
CA ALA A 298 -23.07 1.21 23.50
C ALA A 298 -24.23 0.88 24.47
N LYS A 299 -24.38 -0.39 24.85
CA LYS A 299 -25.39 -0.84 25.85
C LYS A 299 -25.25 -0.17 27.23
N LYS A 300 -24.05 0.31 27.57
CA LYS A 300 -23.82 1.03 28.86
C LYS A 300 -24.15 2.51 28.80
N THR A 301 -24.30 3.08 27.60
CA THR A 301 -24.43 4.52 27.39
C THR A 301 -25.65 4.89 26.53
N MET A 302 -26.69 4.08 26.61
CA MET A 302 -27.97 4.31 25.93
C MET A 302 -28.64 5.62 26.41
N PRO A 303 -29.30 6.40 25.51
CA PRO A 303 -29.35 6.22 24.06
C PRO A 303 -28.05 6.65 23.36
N CYS A 304 -27.68 5.96 22.25
CA CYS A 304 -26.46 6.28 21.49
C CYS A 304 -26.57 5.87 20.01
N ILE A 305 -25.62 6.36 19.21
CA ILE A 305 -25.43 5.95 17.82
C ILE A 305 -24.10 5.20 17.69
N ILE A 306 -24.13 4.00 17.12
CA ILE A 306 -22.96 3.27 16.64
C ILE A 306 -22.82 3.57 15.15
N PHE A 307 -21.64 4.04 14.72
CA PHE A 307 -21.36 4.29 13.31
C PHE A 307 -20.22 3.41 12.80
N ILE A 308 -20.50 2.67 11.73
CA ILE A 308 -19.52 1.79 11.07
C ILE A 308 -19.26 2.35 9.67
N ASP A 309 -18.10 2.97 9.49
CA ASP A 309 -17.69 3.45 8.17
C ASP A 309 -17.12 2.30 7.34
N GLU A 310 -17.20 2.37 6.01
CA GLU A 310 -16.70 1.34 5.10
C GLU A 310 -17.17 -0.08 5.49
N ILE A 311 -18.48 -0.23 5.74
CA ILE A 311 -19.04 -1.53 6.17
C ILE A 311 -18.78 -2.66 5.17
N ASP A 312 -18.55 -2.35 3.91
CA ASP A 312 -18.19 -3.28 2.85
C ASP A 312 -16.87 -4.00 3.08
N ALA A 313 -15.97 -3.46 3.91
CA ALA A 313 -14.75 -4.15 4.33
C ALA A 313 -15.06 -5.47 5.06
N VAL A 314 -16.15 -5.53 5.83
CA VAL A 314 -16.59 -6.71 6.61
C VAL A 314 -17.82 -7.38 5.98
N GLY A 315 -18.74 -6.57 5.45
CA GLY A 315 -20.06 -6.97 5.01
C GLY A 315 -20.15 -7.54 3.59
N ARG A 316 -19.05 -7.81 2.91
CA ARG A 316 -19.06 -8.32 1.53
C ARG A 316 -19.67 -9.72 1.43
N GLN A 317 -20.41 -9.98 0.34
CA GLN A 317 -20.98 -11.29 0.03
C GLN A 317 -19.96 -12.42 0.02
N ARG A 318 -20.37 -13.60 0.47
CA ARG A 318 -19.57 -14.82 0.52
C ARG A 318 -19.18 -15.25 -0.89
N GLY A 319 -17.89 -15.29 -1.17
CA GLY A 319 -17.34 -15.75 -2.44
C GLY A 319 -16.72 -17.13 -2.29
N ALA A 320 -16.85 -17.98 -3.29
CA ALA A 320 -16.13 -19.25 -3.37
C ALA A 320 -14.63 -18.99 -3.65
N GLY A 321 -13.89 -18.47 -2.68
CA GLY A 321 -12.45 -18.20 -2.77
C GLY A 321 -11.67 -19.17 -1.88
N LEU A 322 -10.72 -19.88 -2.47
CA LEU A 322 -9.73 -20.72 -1.80
C LEU A 322 -8.66 -19.86 -1.11
N GLY A 323 -8.91 -19.44 0.15
CA GLY A 323 -7.88 -18.70 0.91
C GLY A 323 -8.29 -18.41 2.36
N GLY A 324 -7.42 -18.72 3.32
CA GLY A 324 -7.67 -18.70 4.77
C GLY A 324 -7.92 -17.32 5.43
N GLY A 325 -8.03 -16.22 4.67
CA GLY A 325 -8.40 -14.89 5.19
C GLY A 325 -9.91 -14.61 5.19
N HIS A 326 -10.72 -15.54 4.67
CA HIS A 326 -12.18 -15.38 4.60
C HIS A 326 -12.88 -15.75 5.91
N ASP A 327 -12.34 -16.69 6.67
CA ASP A 327 -12.99 -17.23 7.89
C ASP A 327 -13.12 -16.17 8.99
N GLU A 328 -12.12 -15.30 9.17
CA GLU A 328 -12.18 -14.25 10.18
C GLU A 328 -13.21 -13.17 9.84
N ARG A 329 -13.24 -12.75 8.57
CA ARG A 329 -14.23 -11.77 8.10
C ARG A 329 -15.66 -12.29 8.25
N GLU A 330 -15.91 -13.55 7.88
CA GLU A 330 -17.22 -14.19 8.05
C GLU A 330 -17.61 -14.32 9.54
N GLN A 331 -16.65 -14.68 10.40
CA GLN A 331 -16.87 -14.75 11.84
C GLN A 331 -17.25 -13.37 12.41
N THR A 332 -16.56 -12.33 11.96
CA THR A 332 -16.82 -10.95 12.37
C THR A 332 -18.18 -10.46 11.88
N LEU A 333 -18.52 -10.73 10.60
CA LEU A 333 -19.83 -10.43 10.06
C LEU A 333 -20.95 -11.14 10.84
N ASN A 334 -20.79 -12.44 11.08
CA ASN A 334 -21.78 -13.21 11.85
C ASN A 334 -21.94 -12.64 13.27
N GLN A 335 -20.84 -12.21 13.93
CA GLN A 335 -20.96 -11.57 15.24
C GLN A 335 -21.69 -10.23 15.16
N LEU A 336 -21.43 -9.40 14.12
CA LEU A 336 -22.18 -8.16 13.91
C LEU A 336 -23.68 -8.42 13.75
N LEU A 337 -24.06 -9.42 12.96
CA LEU A 337 -25.44 -9.81 12.76
C LEU A 337 -26.09 -10.27 14.06
N VAL A 338 -25.37 -11.05 14.88
CA VAL A 338 -25.87 -11.52 16.21
C VAL A 338 -26.09 -10.35 17.17
N GLU A 339 -25.16 -9.37 17.20
CA GLU A 339 -25.31 -8.20 18.07
C GLU A 339 -26.46 -7.31 17.63
N MET A 340 -26.68 -7.15 16.31
CA MET A 340 -27.84 -6.39 15.79
C MET A 340 -29.15 -7.09 16.04
N ASP A 341 -29.22 -8.42 15.88
CA ASP A 341 -30.44 -9.22 16.17
C ASP A 341 -30.71 -9.30 17.68
N GLY A 342 -29.75 -9.00 18.53
CA GLY A 342 -29.86 -9.03 19.98
C GLY A 342 -30.40 -7.77 20.64
N PHE A 343 -30.81 -6.74 19.86
CA PHE A 343 -31.43 -5.54 20.38
C PHE A 343 -32.93 -5.77 20.65
N GLU A 344 -33.41 -5.34 21.80
CA GLU A 344 -34.83 -5.19 22.04
C GLU A 344 -35.34 -3.92 21.34
N ALA A 345 -36.60 -3.92 20.93
CA ALA A 345 -37.22 -2.85 20.11
C ALA A 345 -37.11 -1.43 20.71
N ASN A 346 -36.66 -1.28 21.96
CA ASN A 346 -36.65 -0.04 22.72
C ASN A 346 -35.31 0.33 23.35
N ASP A 347 -34.22 -0.35 22.99
CA ASP A 347 -32.91 -0.14 23.63
C ASP A 347 -32.28 1.24 23.36
N GLY A 348 -32.85 2.05 22.47
CA GLY A 348 -32.34 3.40 22.17
C GLY A 348 -30.97 3.41 21.49
N ILE A 349 -30.54 2.27 20.96
CA ILE A 349 -29.32 2.16 20.17
C ILE A 349 -29.68 2.12 18.70
N ILE A 350 -29.06 3.00 17.91
CA ILE A 350 -29.20 2.98 16.46
C ILE A 350 -27.83 2.69 15.83
N VAL A 351 -27.77 1.68 14.97
CA VAL A 351 -26.58 1.35 14.20
C VAL A 351 -26.65 2.05 12.85
N MET A 352 -25.75 2.98 12.60
CA MET A 352 -25.61 3.59 11.29
C MET A 352 -24.37 3.00 10.60
N ALA A 353 -24.45 2.72 9.31
CA ALA A 353 -23.29 2.30 8.54
C ALA A 353 -23.17 3.11 7.25
N ALA A 354 -21.97 3.26 6.74
CA ALA A 354 -21.73 3.90 5.45
C ALA A 354 -21.00 2.94 4.50
N THR A 355 -21.37 2.99 3.22
CA THR A 355 -20.69 2.29 2.14
C THR A 355 -20.73 3.08 0.85
N ASN A 356 -19.68 2.91 0.04
CA ASN A 356 -19.67 3.40 -1.33
C ASN A 356 -20.22 2.34 -2.31
N ARG A 357 -20.39 1.09 -1.85
CA ARG A 357 -20.75 -0.06 -2.67
C ARG A 357 -21.78 -0.94 -1.99
N ALA A 358 -23.05 -0.55 -2.08
CA ALA A 358 -24.13 -1.36 -1.54
C ALA A 358 -24.36 -2.68 -2.30
N ASP A 359 -23.95 -2.74 -3.56
CA ASP A 359 -24.06 -3.88 -4.48
C ASP A 359 -23.30 -5.13 -3.99
N ILE A 360 -22.17 -4.94 -3.30
CA ILE A 360 -21.33 -6.03 -2.81
C ILE A 360 -21.70 -6.53 -1.41
N LEU A 361 -22.61 -5.85 -0.71
CA LEU A 361 -22.98 -6.22 0.64
C LEU A 361 -23.75 -7.55 0.70
N ASP A 362 -23.51 -8.31 1.75
CA ASP A 362 -24.27 -9.52 2.04
C ASP A 362 -25.75 -9.16 2.31
N LYS A 363 -26.63 -9.83 1.58
CA LYS A 363 -28.10 -9.63 1.72
C LYS A 363 -28.61 -9.87 3.15
N ALA A 364 -27.86 -10.58 3.96
CA ALA A 364 -28.19 -10.77 5.38
C ALA A 364 -28.15 -9.46 6.18
N LEU A 365 -27.29 -8.51 5.81
CA LEU A 365 -27.23 -7.18 6.44
C LEU A 365 -28.47 -6.32 6.14
N LEU A 366 -29.07 -6.52 4.98
CA LEU A 366 -30.20 -5.74 4.48
C LEU A 366 -31.56 -6.32 4.86
N ARG A 367 -31.59 -7.34 5.75
CA ARG A 367 -32.85 -7.91 6.23
C ARG A 367 -33.54 -7.01 7.28
N PRO A 368 -34.88 -7.01 7.35
CA PRO A 368 -35.59 -6.30 8.40
C PRO A 368 -35.08 -6.64 9.80
N GLY A 369 -34.94 -5.62 10.65
CA GLY A 369 -34.37 -5.71 11.99
C GLY A 369 -32.82 -5.49 12.03
N ARG A 370 -32.19 -5.23 10.88
CA ARG A 370 -30.76 -4.89 10.74
C ARG A 370 -30.61 -3.54 10.06
N PHE A 371 -30.02 -3.46 8.85
CA PHE A 371 -30.07 -2.22 8.06
C PHE A 371 -31.36 -2.19 7.21
N ASP A 372 -32.43 -1.91 7.85
CA ASP A 372 -33.75 -1.91 7.25
C ASP A 372 -34.12 -0.58 6.60
N ARG A 373 -33.40 0.51 6.89
CA ARG A 373 -33.51 1.79 6.19
C ARG A 373 -32.22 2.07 5.40
N GLN A 374 -32.37 2.42 4.13
CA GLN A 374 -31.26 2.84 3.27
C GLN A 374 -31.51 4.29 2.87
N VAL A 375 -30.52 5.15 3.14
CA VAL A 375 -30.51 6.56 2.75
C VAL A 375 -29.42 6.74 1.69
N TYR A 376 -29.83 7.20 0.51
CA TYR A 376 -28.92 7.40 -0.60
C TYR A 376 -28.39 8.84 -0.60
N VAL A 377 -27.12 9.01 -0.32
CA VAL A 377 -26.42 10.31 -0.29
C VAL A 377 -25.74 10.51 -1.63
N GLY A 378 -26.40 11.22 -2.53
CA GLY A 378 -25.96 11.44 -3.91
C GLY A 378 -24.88 12.51 -4.05
N LEU A 379 -24.52 12.82 -5.31
CA LEU A 379 -23.75 14.03 -5.60
C LEU A 379 -24.66 15.24 -5.48
N PRO A 380 -24.20 16.37 -4.90
CA PRO A 380 -25.01 17.56 -4.70
C PRO A 380 -25.35 18.23 -6.03
N ASP A 381 -26.57 18.74 -6.14
CA ASP A 381 -27.02 19.60 -7.23
C ASP A 381 -26.38 21.00 -7.15
N VAL A 382 -26.66 21.88 -8.11
CA VAL A 382 -26.11 23.26 -8.14
C VAL A 382 -26.39 24.02 -6.83
N LYS A 383 -27.59 23.86 -6.28
CA LYS A 383 -27.99 24.53 -5.04
C LYS A 383 -27.23 23.95 -3.85
N GLY A 384 -27.15 22.64 -3.75
CA GLY A 384 -26.37 21.94 -2.71
C GLY A 384 -24.89 22.30 -2.77
N ARG A 385 -24.29 22.35 -3.98
CA ARG A 385 -22.89 22.78 -4.13
C ARG A 385 -22.67 24.22 -3.67
N GLU A 386 -23.59 25.14 -3.97
CA GLU A 386 -23.50 26.52 -3.49
C GLU A 386 -23.57 26.59 -1.95
N GLU A 387 -24.45 25.80 -1.33
CA GLU A 387 -24.56 25.74 0.13
C GLU A 387 -23.32 25.12 0.78
N ILE A 388 -22.78 24.04 0.21
CA ILE A 388 -21.53 23.43 0.66
C ILE A 388 -20.37 24.42 0.56
N LEU A 389 -20.25 25.13 -0.56
CA LEU A 389 -19.24 26.19 -0.72
C LEU A 389 -19.36 27.27 0.33
N LYS A 390 -20.60 27.70 0.68
CA LYS A 390 -20.84 28.68 1.79
C LYS A 390 -20.32 28.15 3.12
N VAL A 391 -20.48 26.85 3.41
CA VAL A 391 -19.94 26.24 4.63
C VAL A 391 -18.43 26.27 4.65
N HIS A 392 -17.75 25.83 3.57
CA HIS A 392 -16.29 25.74 3.50
C HIS A 392 -15.60 27.10 3.38
N THR A 393 -16.33 28.16 3.01
CA THR A 393 -15.81 29.53 2.93
C THR A 393 -16.05 30.39 4.16
N ARG A 394 -16.81 29.93 5.16
CA ARG A 394 -17.17 30.72 6.39
C ARG A 394 -15.96 31.36 7.07
N ASN A 395 -14.81 30.71 7.09
CA ASN A 395 -13.61 31.16 7.78
C ASN A 395 -12.49 31.62 6.81
N LYS A 396 -12.82 31.88 5.53
CA LYS A 396 -11.85 32.27 4.52
C LYS A 396 -12.20 33.64 3.94
N PRO A 397 -11.24 34.58 3.81
CA PRO A 397 -11.50 35.89 3.22
C PRO A 397 -11.69 35.73 1.70
N LEU A 398 -12.86 36.04 1.19
CA LEU A 398 -13.17 36.10 -0.23
C LEU A 398 -13.08 37.54 -0.74
N ALA A 399 -12.60 37.71 -1.96
CA ALA A 399 -12.63 39.00 -2.66
C ALA A 399 -14.05 39.26 -3.22
N PRO A 400 -14.40 40.55 -3.48
CA PRO A 400 -15.75 40.91 -3.95
C PRO A 400 -16.16 40.35 -5.32
N ASP A 401 -15.19 39.90 -6.13
CA ASP A 401 -15.37 39.27 -7.45
C ASP A 401 -15.84 37.83 -7.38
N VAL A 402 -15.75 37.20 -6.19
CA VAL A 402 -16.07 35.77 -6.03
C VAL A 402 -17.59 35.55 -5.96
N SER A 403 -18.11 34.79 -6.92
CA SER A 403 -19.50 34.33 -6.94
C SER A 403 -19.59 32.82 -6.68
N LEU A 404 -20.03 32.43 -5.48
CA LEU A 404 -20.20 31.00 -5.12
C LEU A 404 -21.20 30.30 -6.02
N LYS A 405 -22.20 30.98 -6.52
CA LYS A 405 -23.18 30.45 -7.47
C LYS A 405 -22.54 30.05 -8.79
N VAL A 406 -21.66 30.91 -9.34
CA VAL A 406 -20.92 30.62 -10.57
C VAL A 406 -19.99 29.44 -10.38
N ILE A 407 -19.33 29.37 -9.21
CA ILE A 407 -18.46 28.24 -8.87
C ILE A 407 -19.26 26.95 -8.79
N ALA A 408 -20.43 26.97 -8.13
CA ALA A 408 -21.31 25.80 -8.02
C ALA A 408 -21.80 25.30 -9.40
N GLN A 409 -22.07 26.20 -10.34
CA GLN A 409 -22.41 25.83 -11.71
C GLN A 409 -21.23 25.17 -12.44
N ARG A 410 -20.01 25.70 -12.24
CA ARG A 410 -18.79 25.21 -12.89
C ARG A 410 -18.21 23.92 -12.29
N THR A 411 -18.68 23.49 -11.13
CA THR A 411 -18.22 22.30 -10.44
C THR A 411 -19.24 21.15 -10.53
N ALA A 412 -19.88 20.97 -11.68
CA ALA A 412 -20.75 19.84 -11.92
C ALA A 412 -20.04 18.52 -11.67
N GLY A 413 -20.69 17.59 -10.94
CA GLY A 413 -20.12 16.30 -10.58
C GLY A 413 -19.15 16.29 -9.39
N PHE A 414 -18.87 17.45 -8.76
CA PHE A 414 -18.05 17.52 -7.55
C PHE A 414 -18.84 17.04 -6.33
N ALA A 415 -18.20 16.17 -5.53
CA ALA A 415 -18.69 15.83 -4.20
C ALA A 415 -18.33 16.94 -3.18
N GLY A 416 -18.89 16.86 -1.98
CA GLY A 416 -18.59 17.81 -0.91
C GLY A 416 -17.11 17.91 -0.55
N ALA A 417 -16.40 16.79 -0.56
CA ALA A 417 -14.96 16.74 -0.32
C ALA A 417 -14.14 17.41 -1.42
N ASP A 418 -14.60 17.32 -2.68
CA ASP A 418 -13.93 17.98 -3.81
C ASP A 418 -14.07 19.50 -3.68
N LEU A 419 -15.25 19.98 -3.26
CA LEU A 419 -15.50 21.40 -3.01
C LEU A 419 -14.70 21.93 -1.82
N GLU A 420 -14.52 21.15 -0.76
CA GLU A 420 -13.62 21.49 0.35
C GLU A 420 -12.19 21.63 -0.15
N THR A 421 -11.72 20.64 -0.92
CA THR A 421 -10.38 20.62 -1.52
C THR A 421 -10.18 21.82 -2.43
N LEU A 422 -11.15 22.12 -3.30
CA LEU A 422 -11.13 23.29 -4.19
C LEU A 422 -10.91 24.59 -3.40
N VAL A 423 -11.72 24.84 -2.38
CA VAL A 423 -11.63 26.08 -1.58
C VAL A 423 -10.33 26.14 -0.77
N ASN A 424 -9.82 24.99 -0.35
CA ASN A 424 -8.51 24.92 0.33
C ASN A 424 -7.34 25.19 -0.64
N GLU A 425 -7.36 24.61 -1.84
CA GLU A 425 -6.36 24.85 -2.88
C GLU A 425 -6.37 26.30 -3.34
N ALA A 426 -7.54 26.92 -3.48
CA ALA A 426 -7.66 28.34 -3.80
C ALA A 426 -7.03 29.24 -2.71
N ALA A 427 -7.23 28.89 -1.45
CA ALA A 427 -6.60 29.59 -0.33
C ALA A 427 -5.06 29.45 -0.35
N LEU A 428 -4.55 28.27 -0.68
CA LEU A 428 -3.10 28.01 -0.82
C LEU A 428 -2.51 28.80 -2.00
N LEU A 429 -3.23 28.90 -3.13
CA LEU A 429 -2.82 29.69 -4.28
C LEU A 429 -2.79 31.20 -3.96
N ALA A 430 -3.84 31.73 -3.32
CA ALA A 430 -3.88 33.12 -2.87
C ALA A 430 -2.73 33.46 -1.92
N ALA A 431 -2.45 32.57 -0.95
CA ALA A 431 -1.33 32.72 -0.02
C ALA A 431 0.03 32.71 -0.74
N ARG A 432 0.25 31.81 -1.70
CA ARG A 432 1.47 31.75 -2.53
C ARG A 432 1.68 33.03 -3.34
N ARG A 433 0.60 33.66 -3.80
CA ARG A 433 0.60 34.94 -4.53
C ARG A 433 0.65 36.15 -3.61
N ASN A 434 0.78 35.96 -2.28
CA ASN A 434 0.75 37.00 -1.25
C ASN A 434 -0.52 37.88 -1.29
N ARG A 435 -1.66 37.33 -1.72
CA ARG A 435 -2.96 37.98 -1.72
C ARG A 435 -3.57 37.92 -0.31
N LYS A 436 -4.36 38.91 0.05
CA LYS A 436 -5.05 38.99 1.36
C LYS A 436 -6.43 38.32 1.33
N ALA A 437 -6.97 38.05 0.16
CA ALA A 437 -8.25 37.43 -0.06
C ALA A 437 -8.18 36.50 -1.28
N ILE A 438 -9.02 35.48 -1.31
CA ILE A 438 -9.16 34.54 -2.40
C ILE A 438 -9.95 35.24 -3.52
N THR A 439 -9.39 35.30 -4.71
CA THR A 439 -10.06 35.87 -5.90
C THR A 439 -10.73 34.81 -6.74
N MET A 440 -11.59 35.19 -7.68
CA MET A 440 -12.21 34.24 -8.60
C MET A 440 -11.18 33.51 -9.45
N GLU A 441 -10.10 34.19 -9.87
CA GLU A 441 -8.96 33.61 -10.59
C GLU A 441 -8.27 32.47 -9.80
N ASP A 442 -8.07 32.68 -8.48
CA ASP A 442 -7.48 31.64 -7.63
C ASP A 442 -8.38 30.39 -7.53
N ILE A 443 -9.70 30.58 -7.52
CA ILE A 443 -10.67 29.49 -7.47
C ILE A 443 -10.73 28.74 -8.81
N GLU A 444 -10.71 29.45 -9.93
CA GLU A 444 -10.69 28.85 -11.27
C GLU A 444 -9.44 28.01 -11.46
N GLU A 445 -8.26 28.53 -11.10
CA GLU A 445 -7.01 27.76 -11.17
C GLU A 445 -7.02 26.56 -10.21
N ALA A 446 -7.58 26.72 -9.00
CA ALA A 446 -7.73 25.62 -8.05
C ALA A 446 -8.68 24.55 -8.58
N SER A 447 -9.79 24.92 -9.22
CA SER A 447 -10.73 24.01 -9.84
C SER A 447 -10.03 23.15 -10.90
N MET A 448 -9.25 23.80 -11.76
CA MET A 448 -8.46 23.11 -12.78
C MET A 448 -7.40 22.19 -12.17
N LYS A 449 -6.77 22.60 -11.07
CA LYS A 449 -5.80 21.76 -10.37
C LYS A 449 -6.44 20.52 -9.74
N VAL A 450 -7.66 20.63 -9.23
CA VAL A 450 -8.39 19.49 -8.65
C VAL A 450 -8.82 18.52 -9.75
N MET A 451 -9.31 19.01 -10.90
CA MET A 451 -9.79 18.18 -12.01
C MET A 451 -8.65 17.54 -12.83
N ALA A 452 -7.68 18.34 -13.27
CA ALA A 452 -6.66 17.94 -14.25
C ALA A 452 -5.24 17.82 -13.66
N GLY A 453 -5.06 18.19 -12.38
CA GLY A 453 -3.75 18.20 -11.72
C GLY A 453 -2.95 19.50 -11.96
N PRO A 454 -1.73 19.60 -11.38
CA PRO A 454 -0.90 20.79 -11.47
C PRO A 454 -0.33 21.01 -12.89
N GLU A 455 -0.15 22.28 -13.27
CA GLU A 455 0.56 22.65 -14.50
C GLU A 455 2.03 22.21 -14.49
N LYS A 456 2.49 21.65 -15.61
CA LYS A 456 3.89 21.24 -15.80
C LYS A 456 4.68 22.32 -16.55
N LYS A 457 4.90 23.47 -15.93
CA LYS A 457 5.62 24.62 -16.53
C LYS A 457 7.09 24.34 -16.88
N SER A 458 7.69 23.31 -16.31
CA SER A 458 9.09 22.94 -16.56
C SER A 458 9.30 21.99 -17.74
N ARG A 459 8.21 21.48 -18.34
CA ARG A 459 8.29 20.59 -19.51
C ARG A 459 8.63 21.43 -20.74
N VAL A 460 9.74 21.11 -21.38
CA VAL A 460 10.09 21.69 -22.69
C VAL A 460 9.26 20.96 -23.73
N VAL A 461 8.35 21.68 -24.37
CA VAL A 461 7.50 21.19 -25.46
C VAL A 461 8.13 21.64 -26.77
N THR A 462 8.35 20.70 -27.69
CA THR A 462 8.88 21.04 -29.01
C THR A 462 7.84 21.80 -29.86
N PRO A 463 8.25 22.60 -30.83
CA PRO A 463 7.30 23.30 -31.72
C PRO A 463 6.35 22.34 -32.46
N GLU A 464 6.84 21.14 -32.80
CA GLU A 464 6.07 20.08 -33.45
C GLU A 464 5.02 19.52 -32.50
N GLU A 465 5.40 19.20 -31.26
CA GLU A 465 4.46 18.75 -30.20
C GLU A 465 3.42 19.85 -29.90
N LYS A 466 3.86 21.11 -29.83
CA LYS A 466 2.95 22.25 -29.61
C LYS A 466 1.91 22.37 -30.72
N LYS A 467 2.35 22.22 -32.00
CA LYS A 467 1.47 22.23 -33.14
C LYS A 467 0.50 21.05 -33.09
N LEU A 468 0.98 19.85 -32.83
CA LEU A 468 0.16 18.65 -32.74
C LEU A 468 -0.94 18.82 -31.68
N THR A 469 -0.56 19.21 -30.46
CA THR A 469 -1.52 19.42 -29.36
C THR A 469 -2.52 20.54 -29.71
N ALA A 470 -2.07 21.63 -30.34
CA ALA A 470 -2.96 22.73 -30.71
C ALA A 470 -4.04 22.30 -31.70
N TYR A 471 -3.69 21.49 -32.71
CA TYR A 471 -4.68 20.97 -33.66
C TYR A 471 -5.58 19.91 -33.03
N HIS A 472 -5.03 19.08 -32.15
CA HIS A 472 -5.79 18.08 -31.40
C HIS A 472 -6.89 18.73 -30.55
N GLU A 473 -6.53 19.67 -29.67
CA GLU A 473 -7.49 20.39 -28.84
C GLU A 473 -8.47 21.26 -29.64
N ALA A 474 -7.97 21.91 -30.72
CA ALA A 474 -8.85 22.62 -31.60
C ALA A 474 -9.86 21.70 -32.31
N GLY A 475 -9.46 20.46 -32.62
CA GLY A 475 -10.35 19.45 -33.20
C GLY A 475 -11.50 19.11 -32.30
N HIS A 476 -11.24 18.85 -31.02
CA HIS A 476 -12.27 18.61 -29.99
C HIS A 476 -13.22 19.81 -29.87
N ALA A 477 -12.66 21.01 -29.79
CA ALA A 477 -13.44 22.22 -29.58
C ALA A 477 -14.35 22.55 -30.77
N VAL A 478 -13.85 22.42 -32.01
CA VAL A 478 -14.64 22.68 -33.22
C VAL A 478 -15.71 21.61 -33.42
N ALA A 479 -15.36 20.31 -33.22
CA ALA A 479 -16.33 19.23 -33.34
C ALA A 479 -17.47 19.39 -32.31
N GLY A 480 -17.13 19.66 -31.04
CA GLY A 480 -18.12 19.89 -29.97
C GLY A 480 -18.99 21.14 -30.19
N PHE A 481 -18.42 22.23 -30.77
CA PHE A 481 -19.16 23.46 -31.01
C PHE A 481 -20.30 23.28 -32.05
N TYR A 482 -20.09 22.44 -33.05
CA TYR A 482 -21.07 22.16 -34.08
C TYR A 482 -22.05 21.03 -33.73
N CYS A 483 -21.84 20.33 -32.59
CA CYS A 483 -22.82 19.42 -32.01
C CYS A 483 -23.96 20.21 -31.37
N LYS A 484 -25.18 19.75 -31.58
CA LYS A 484 -26.38 20.51 -31.20
C LYS A 484 -26.63 20.48 -29.67
N HIS A 485 -26.34 19.36 -29.03
CA HIS A 485 -26.67 19.11 -27.62
C HIS A 485 -25.41 19.03 -26.74
N HIS A 486 -24.24 19.10 -27.36
CA HIS A 486 -22.95 19.02 -26.62
C HIS A 486 -22.78 20.28 -25.74
N PRO A 487 -22.19 20.17 -24.56
CA PRO A 487 -21.91 21.31 -23.69
C PRO A 487 -21.00 22.33 -24.34
N ARG A 488 -21.11 23.60 -23.91
CA ARG A 488 -20.29 24.68 -24.46
C ARG A 488 -18.83 24.56 -24.01
N VAL A 489 -17.94 24.94 -24.93
CA VAL A 489 -16.50 25.05 -24.64
C VAL A 489 -16.28 26.21 -23.68
N HIS A 490 -15.69 25.92 -22.52
CA HIS A 490 -15.36 26.91 -21.52
C HIS A 490 -13.91 27.40 -21.61
N GLU A 491 -12.99 26.44 -21.78
CA GLU A 491 -11.56 26.71 -21.83
C GLU A 491 -10.86 25.68 -22.72
N ILE A 492 -9.88 26.14 -23.47
CA ILE A 492 -8.98 25.27 -24.23
C ILE A 492 -7.55 25.63 -23.88
N THR A 493 -6.71 24.65 -23.59
CA THR A 493 -5.30 24.91 -23.33
C THR A 493 -4.40 23.80 -23.86
N ILE A 494 -3.23 24.21 -24.31
CA ILE A 494 -2.15 23.30 -24.72
C ILE A 494 -1.01 23.23 -23.68
N ILE A 495 -1.22 23.81 -22.48
CA ILE A 495 -0.29 23.72 -21.38
C ILE A 495 -0.45 22.35 -20.73
N PRO A 496 0.60 21.52 -20.65
CA PRO A 496 0.50 20.19 -20.08
C PRO A 496 0.10 20.20 -18.59
N ARG A 497 -0.90 19.36 -18.23
CA ARG A 497 -1.32 19.13 -16.84
C ARG A 497 -1.40 17.64 -16.54
N GLY A 498 -0.93 17.21 -15.37
CA GLY A 498 -0.98 15.82 -14.99
C GLY A 498 -0.35 14.90 -16.04
N GLN A 499 -1.13 14.05 -16.69
CA GLN A 499 -0.71 13.19 -17.82
C GLN A 499 -1.15 13.73 -19.18
N ALA A 500 -2.03 14.74 -19.22
CA ALA A 500 -2.52 15.32 -20.46
C ALA A 500 -1.52 16.32 -21.07
N GLY A 501 -1.41 16.32 -22.41
CA GLY A 501 -0.62 17.27 -23.16
C GLY A 501 -1.31 18.64 -23.32
N GLY A 502 -2.63 18.63 -23.37
CA GLY A 502 -3.57 19.74 -23.38
C GLY A 502 -4.92 19.27 -22.87
N TYR A 503 -5.93 20.12 -22.91
CA TYR A 503 -7.32 19.73 -22.67
C TYR A 503 -8.29 20.78 -23.21
N THR A 504 -9.47 20.29 -23.60
CA THR A 504 -10.64 21.10 -23.95
C THR A 504 -11.70 20.87 -22.89
N MET A 505 -12.07 21.92 -22.16
CA MET A 505 -13.04 21.85 -21.07
C MET A 505 -14.42 22.28 -21.55
N TYR A 506 -15.41 21.46 -21.26
CA TYR A 506 -16.81 21.72 -21.51
C TYR A 506 -17.57 21.93 -20.21
N LEU A 507 -18.48 22.89 -20.19
CA LEU A 507 -19.33 23.12 -19.03
C LEU A 507 -20.80 22.89 -19.38
N PRO A 508 -21.49 21.97 -18.70
CA PRO A 508 -22.93 21.82 -18.86
C PRO A 508 -23.66 23.04 -18.28
N GLU A 509 -24.62 23.58 -19.00
CA GLU A 509 -25.44 24.70 -18.53
C GLU A 509 -26.35 24.34 -17.35
N LYS A 510 -26.68 23.06 -17.21
CA LYS A 510 -27.57 22.52 -16.18
C LYS A 510 -27.13 21.10 -15.80
N ASP A 511 -27.33 20.73 -14.54
CA ASP A 511 -27.21 19.33 -14.14
C ASP A 511 -28.31 18.52 -14.85
N ARG A 512 -27.91 17.44 -15.56
CA ARG A 512 -28.81 16.61 -16.35
C ARG A 512 -29.05 15.30 -15.62
N SER A 513 -30.31 14.94 -15.41
CA SER A 513 -30.68 13.65 -14.85
C SER A 513 -30.75 12.53 -15.91
N TYR A 514 -30.91 12.89 -17.18
CA TYR A 514 -31.00 11.95 -18.30
C TYR A 514 -30.12 12.40 -19.45
N VAL A 515 -29.55 11.44 -20.18
CA VAL A 515 -28.78 11.64 -21.39
C VAL A 515 -29.47 10.89 -22.53
N THR A 516 -29.66 11.53 -23.67
CA THR A 516 -30.32 10.93 -24.84
C THR A 516 -29.32 10.18 -25.73
N LYS A 517 -29.82 9.29 -26.62
CA LYS A 517 -28.99 8.61 -27.65
C LYS A 517 -28.18 9.61 -28.48
N GLY A 518 -28.82 10.72 -28.88
CA GLY A 518 -28.16 11.77 -29.69
C GLY A 518 -27.04 12.48 -28.94
N GLU A 519 -27.24 12.79 -27.66
CA GLU A 519 -26.22 13.41 -26.83
C GLU A 519 -25.00 12.48 -26.67
N MET A 520 -25.21 11.18 -26.36
CA MET A 520 -24.11 10.22 -26.27
C MET A 520 -23.36 10.06 -27.60
N PHE A 521 -24.06 10.12 -28.72
CA PHE A 521 -23.43 10.09 -30.03
C PHE A 521 -22.60 11.36 -30.30
N GLU A 522 -23.11 12.53 -29.93
CA GLU A 522 -22.38 13.82 -30.07
C GLU A 522 -21.13 13.84 -29.13
N ASP A 523 -21.20 13.21 -27.95
CA ASP A 523 -20.04 13.04 -27.07
C ASP A 523 -18.94 12.16 -27.71
N ILE A 524 -19.35 11.13 -28.49
CA ILE A 524 -18.39 10.31 -29.26
C ILE A 524 -17.76 11.17 -30.40
N VAL A 525 -18.58 11.94 -31.12
CA VAL A 525 -18.11 12.83 -32.21
C VAL A 525 -17.07 13.83 -31.69
N SER A 526 -17.36 14.48 -30.56
CA SER A 526 -16.45 15.43 -29.91
C SER A 526 -15.17 14.73 -29.42
N SER A 527 -15.28 13.56 -28.81
CA SER A 527 -14.11 12.78 -28.36
C SER A 527 -13.17 12.36 -29.48
N LEU A 528 -13.69 12.12 -30.67
CA LEU A 528 -12.89 11.78 -31.85
C LEU A 528 -12.26 13.02 -32.54
N GLY A 529 -12.64 14.23 -32.14
CA GLY A 529 -12.23 15.51 -32.76
C GLY A 529 -10.72 15.68 -32.89
N GLY A 530 -9.98 15.39 -31.82
CA GLY A 530 -8.53 15.53 -31.78
C GLY A 530 -7.85 14.63 -32.81
N ARG A 531 -8.20 13.32 -32.80
CA ARG A 531 -7.64 12.34 -33.74
C ARG A 531 -7.96 12.67 -35.20
N VAL A 532 -9.19 13.12 -35.51
CA VAL A 532 -9.60 13.46 -36.83
C VAL A 532 -8.87 14.72 -37.31
N ALA A 533 -8.67 15.72 -36.46
CA ALA A 533 -7.90 16.91 -36.76
C ALA A 533 -6.42 16.58 -37.03
N GLU A 534 -5.80 15.71 -36.27
CA GLU A 534 -4.43 15.21 -36.53
C GLU A 534 -4.34 14.61 -37.93
N GLN A 535 -5.25 13.70 -38.28
CA GLN A 535 -5.25 13.03 -39.59
C GLN A 535 -5.48 13.99 -40.76
N LEU A 536 -6.38 14.98 -40.62
CA LEU A 536 -6.69 15.93 -41.67
C LEU A 536 -5.54 16.92 -41.96
N ILE A 537 -4.79 17.32 -40.93
CA ILE A 537 -3.83 18.44 -41.05
C ILE A 537 -2.37 17.95 -41.04
N LEU A 538 -2.07 16.90 -40.24
CA LEU A 538 -0.70 16.41 -40.09
C LEU A 538 -0.41 15.19 -40.98
N GLU A 539 -1.44 14.65 -41.66
CA GLU A 539 -1.39 13.43 -42.48
C GLU A 539 -0.88 12.20 -41.70
N ASP A 540 -0.80 12.31 -40.37
CA ASP A 540 -0.37 11.27 -39.45
C ASP A 540 -1.20 11.33 -38.17
N ILE A 541 -1.10 10.28 -37.34
CA ILE A 541 -1.87 10.12 -36.11
C ILE A 541 -0.93 9.81 -34.95
N SER A 542 -1.19 10.41 -33.81
CA SER A 542 -0.39 10.22 -32.60
C SER A 542 -1.03 9.23 -31.61
N THR A 543 -0.24 8.80 -30.63
CA THR A 543 -0.72 8.04 -29.49
C THR A 543 -1.50 8.90 -28.47
N GLY A 544 -1.50 10.22 -28.63
CA GLY A 544 -2.17 11.18 -27.74
C GLY A 544 -3.67 10.91 -27.62
N ALA A 545 -4.32 10.53 -28.73
CA ALA A 545 -5.74 10.22 -28.79
C ALA A 545 -6.15 8.87 -28.14
N SER A 546 -5.26 8.17 -27.44
CA SER A 546 -5.58 6.84 -26.86
C SER A 546 -6.70 6.88 -25.83
N ASN A 547 -6.72 7.90 -24.97
CA ASN A 547 -7.77 8.08 -23.97
C ASN A 547 -9.12 8.43 -24.61
N ASP A 548 -9.11 9.26 -25.63
CA ASP A 548 -10.31 9.70 -26.35
C ASP A 548 -10.98 8.53 -27.07
N LEU A 549 -10.17 7.68 -27.71
CA LEU A 549 -10.63 6.44 -28.32
C LEU A 549 -11.21 5.47 -27.29
N GLN A 550 -10.58 5.35 -26.12
CA GLN A 550 -11.12 4.50 -25.06
C GLN A 550 -12.45 5.04 -24.53
N GLN A 551 -12.57 6.36 -24.34
CA GLN A 551 -13.79 7.01 -23.91
C GLN A 551 -14.90 6.83 -24.94
N ALA A 552 -14.64 7.11 -26.22
CA ALA A 552 -15.57 6.91 -27.32
C ALA A 552 -16.07 5.45 -27.39
N THR A 553 -15.15 4.48 -27.27
CA THR A 553 -15.49 3.05 -27.28
C THR A 553 -16.35 2.68 -26.08
N ASN A 554 -16.05 3.20 -24.90
CA ASN A 554 -16.83 2.93 -23.68
C ASN A 554 -18.25 3.51 -23.80
N ILE A 555 -18.41 4.72 -24.34
CA ILE A 555 -19.72 5.35 -24.55
C ILE A 555 -20.52 4.52 -25.55
N ALA A 556 -19.97 4.18 -26.71
CA ALA A 556 -20.62 3.37 -27.74
C ALA A 556 -21.06 2.00 -27.17
N ARG A 557 -20.19 1.33 -26.39
CA ARG A 557 -20.52 0.06 -25.76
C ARG A 557 -21.62 0.20 -24.71
N GLN A 558 -21.65 1.27 -23.91
CA GLN A 558 -22.73 1.55 -22.96
C GLN A 558 -24.06 1.83 -23.66
N MET A 559 -24.05 2.53 -24.78
CA MET A 559 -25.27 2.76 -25.58
C MET A 559 -25.95 1.45 -25.98
N ILE A 560 -25.14 0.45 -26.33
CA ILE A 560 -25.64 -0.87 -26.75
C ILE A 560 -26.01 -1.73 -25.56
N THR A 561 -25.05 -1.95 -24.63
CA THR A 561 -25.18 -2.98 -23.61
C THR A 561 -25.97 -2.55 -22.40
N ARG A 562 -25.89 -1.28 -21.99
CA ARG A 562 -26.53 -0.77 -20.76
C ARG A 562 -27.86 -0.07 -21.03
N TYR A 563 -27.91 0.72 -22.11
CA TYR A 563 -29.09 1.56 -22.39
C TYR A 563 -30.00 1.00 -23.48
N GLY A 564 -29.58 -0.06 -24.18
CA GLY A 564 -30.40 -0.70 -25.22
C GLY A 564 -30.73 0.23 -26.39
N PHE A 565 -29.81 1.11 -26.77
CA PHE A 565 -30.01 2.08 -27.87
C PHE A 565 -29.73 1.50 -29.26
N SER A 566 -29.46 0.19 -29.32
CA SER A 566 -29.25 -0.54 -30.55
C SER A 566 -30.58 -0.86 -31.23
N GLU A 567 -30.65 -0.66 -32.56
CA GLU A 567 -31.80 -1.12 -33.35
C GLU A 567 -31.73 -2.61 -33.67
N ARG A 568 -30.53 -3.16 -33.85
CA ARG A 568 -30.31 -4.58 -34.19
C ARG A 568 -30.48 -5.49 -33.00
N LEU A 569 -29.92 -5.10 -31.87
CA LEU A 569 -29.96 -5.89 -30.63
C LEU A 569 -31.20 -5.60 -29.77
N GLY A 570 -31.95 -4.53 -30.09
CA GLY A 570 -33.17 -4.12 -29.42
C GLY A 570 -32.93 -3.52 -28.02
N PRO A 571 -34.03 -3.17 -27.31
CA PRO A 571 -33.96 -2.56 -25.96
C PRO A 571 -33.69 -3.61 -24.88
N VAL A 572 -32.55 -4.28 -24.94
CA VAL A 572 -32.12 -5.33 -24.04
C VAL A 572 -30.82 -4.94 -23.37
N VAL A 573 -30.71 -5.24 -22.07
CA VAL A 573 -29.48 -5.04 -21.31
C VAL A 573 -28.62 -6.30 -21.42
N TYR A 574 -27.43 -6.16 -21.94
CA TYR A 574 -26.45 -7.24 -22.10
C TYR A 574 -25.34 -7.12 -21.06
N GLY A 575 -25.14 -8.20 -20.32
CA GLY A 575 -24.11 -8.27 -19.27
C GLY A 575 -24.73 -8.12 -17.88
N THR A 576 -24.15 -8.80 -16.91
CA THR A 576 -24.37 -8.52 -15.50
C THR A 576 -23.72 -7.19 -15.16
N SER A 577 -24.30 -6.44 -14.23
CA SER A 577 -23.78 -5.16 -13.73
C SER A 577 -22.30 -5.32 -13.38
N GLN A 578 -21.43 -4.92 -14.32
CA GLN A 578 -19.99 -5.00 -14.14
C GLN A 578 -19.48 -3.70 -13.54
N GLU A 579 -19.33 -3.72 -12.25
CA GLU A 579 -18.28 -2.96 -11.57
C GLU A 579 -17.38 -3.88 -10.71
N GLU A 580 -17.38 -5.19 -11.01
CA GLU A 580 -16.53 -6.17 -10.31
C GLU A 580 -15.30 -6.61 -11.13
N THR A 581 -14.53 -5.67 -11.65
CA THR A 581 -13.14 -5.95 -12.05
C THR A 581 -12.26 -5.90 -10.81
N PHE A 582 -12.26 -6.98 -10.03
CA PHE A 582 -11.21 -7.20 -9.03
C PHE A 582 -10.37 -8.41 -9.43
N LEU A 583 -9.05 -8.18 -9.54
CA LEU A 583 -8.02 -9.16 -9.83
C LEU A 583 -8.27 -10.49 -9.11
N GLY A 584 -8.61 -11.53 -9.84
CA GLY A 584 -8.71 -12.91 -9.34
C GLY A 584 -10.00 -13.66 -9.64
N ARG A 585 -11.03 -13.05 -10.25
CA ARG A 585 -12.32 -13.71 -10.54
C ARG A 585 -12.63 -13.95 -12.03
N ASP A 586 -11.69 -13.60 -12.90
CA ASP A 586 -11.85 -13.68 -14.36
C ASP A 586 -11.87 -15.10 -14.94
N LEU A 587 -11.70 -16.13 -14.10
CA LEU A 587 -11.59 -17.51 -14.57
C LEU A 587 -12.92 -18.30 -14.61
N GLY A 588 -14.09 -17.65 -14.43
CA GLY A 588 -15.34 -18.42 -14.36
C GLY A 588 -16.67 -17.73 -14.59
N GLN A 589 -16.73 -16.41 -14.80
CA GLN A 589 -18.01 -15.76 -15.13
C GLN A 589 -18.14 -15.59 -16.65
N GLY A 590 -18.97 -16.40 -17.26
CA GLY A 590 -19.38 -16.22 -18.65
C GLY A 590 -19.96 -14.83 -18.88
N LYS A 591 -19.75 -14.26 -20.06
CA LYS A 591 -20.19 -12.91 -20.50
C LYS A 591 -21.70 -12.64 -20.33
N GLY A 592 -22.48 -13.58 -19.83
CA GLY A 592 -23.94 -13.49 -19.69
C GLY A 592 -24.72 -13.46 -21.00
N TYR A 593 -24.03 -13.56 -22.14
CA TYR A 593 -24.57 -13.60 -23.49
C TYR A 593 -23.72 -14.46 -24.40
N SER A 594 -24.30 -14.91 -25.56
CA SER A 594 -23.65 -15.83 -26.49
C SER A 594 -22.50 -15.16 -27.25
N GLU A 595 -21.59 -15.95 -27.82
CA GLU A 595 -20.49 -15.42 -28.68
C GLU A 595 -21.05 -14.73 -29.94
N THR A 596 -22.21 -15.16 -30.44
CA THR A 596 -22.90 -14.46 -31.56
C THR A 596 -23.32 -13.07 -31.15
N THR A 597 -23.95 -12.92 -29.98
CA THR A 597 -24.33 -11.60 -29.43
C THR A 597 -23.09 -10.73 -29.15
N ALA A 598 -21.98 -11.33 -28.68
CA ALA A 598 -20.73 -10.61 -28.49
C ALA A 598 -20.21 -10.02 -29.82
N ALA A 599 -20.21 -10.85 -30.87
CA ALA A 599 -19.79 -10.41 -32.21
C ALA A 599 -20.68 -9.30 -32.79
N GLU A 600 -21.99 -9.35 -32.51
CA GLU A 600 -22.94 -8.32 -32.89
C GLU A 600 -22.71 -7.01 -32.12
N ILE A 601 -22.45 -7.08 -30.81
CA ILE A 601 -22.08 -5.91 -29.98
C ILE A 601 -20.79 -5.27 -30.51
N ASP A 602 -19.76 -6.06 -30.81
CA ASP A 602 -18.49 -5.56 -31.33
C ASP A 602 -18.65 -4.95 -32.73
N SER A 603 -19.51 -5.55 -33.59
CA SER A 603 -19.82 -4.98 -34.91
C SER A 603 -20.54 -3.64 -34.80
N GLU A 604 -21.58 -3.56 -33.97
CA GLU A 604 -22.37 -2.34 -33.82
C GLU A 604 -21.61 -1.22 -33.10
N THR A 605 -20.74 -1.60 -32.14
CA THR A 605 -19.82 -0.64 -31.50
C THR A 605 -18.92 0.01 -32.55
N ARG A 606 -18.39 -0.79 -33.50
CA ARG A 606 -17.58 -0.28 -34.61
C ARG A 606 -18.41 0.60 -35.52
N ASP A 607 -19.62 0.18 -35.90
CA ASP A 607 -20.50 0.92 -36.80
C ASP A 607 -20.81 2.33 -36.20
N ILE A 608 -21.09 2.43 -34.90
CA ILE A 608 -21.33 3.71 -34.20
C ILE A 608 -20.08 4.61 -34.22
N ILE A 609 -18.90 4.01 -33.95
CA ILE A 609 -17.64 4.79 -33.97
C ILE A 609 -17.31 5.26 -35.37
N ASP A 610 -17.49 4.41 -36.39
CA ASP A 610 -17.22 4.77 -37.77
C ASP A 610 -18.18 5.88 -38.27
N GLU A 611 -19.47 5.81 -37.91
CA GLU A 611 -20.46 6.86 -38.21
C GLU A 611 -20.09 8.19 -37.53
N ALA A 612 -19.71 8.14 -36.26
CA ALA A 612 -19.27 9.31 -35.50
C ALA A 612 -17.96 9.90 -36.07
N TYR A 613 -17.03 9.05 -36.48
CA TYR A 613 -15.77 9.44 -37.13
C TYR A 613 -16.02 10.18 -38.44
N GLU A 614 -16.86 9.64 -39.33
CA GLU A 614 -17.21 10.27 -40.57
C GLU A 614 -18.00 11.59 -40.39
N THR A 615 -18.86 11.64 -39.37
CA THR A 615 -19.57 12.88 -38.99
C THR A 615 -18.60 13.94 -38.50
N CYS A 616 -17.65 13.56 -37.61
CA CYS A 616 -16.59 14.45 -37.16
C CYS A 616 -15.71 14.95 -38.33
N ARG A 617 -15.27 14.03 -39.19
CA ARG A 617 -14.44 14.35 -40.36
C ARG A 617 -15.13 15.36 -41.29
N ARG A 618 -16.41 15.14 -41.59
CA ARG A 618 -17.21 16.06 -42.37
C ARG A 618 -17.29 17.46 -41.74
N THR A 619 -17.63 17.51 -40.45
CA THR A 619 -17.73 18.76 -39.68
C THR A 619 -16.42 19.53 -39.67
N LEU A 620 -15.29 18.87 -39.39
CA LEU A 620 -13.98 19.53 -39.37
C LEU A 620 -13.53 19.96 -40.77
N THR A 621 -13.91 19.24 -41.85
CA THR A 621 -13.59 19.60 -43.23
C THR A 621 -14.42 20.81 -43.68
N GLU A 622 -15.69 20.87 -43.34
CA GLU A 622 -16.58 22.02 -43.65
C GLU A 622 -16.13 23.28 -42.90
N HIS A 623 -15.48 23.15 -41.74
CA HIS A 623 -15.05 24.27 -40.90
C HIS A 623 -13.53 24.35 -40.71
N ILE A 624 -12.78 23.95 -41.73
CA ILE A 624 -11.32 23.85 -41.67
C ILE A 624 -10.64 25.21 -41.42
N ASP A 625 -11.19 26.31 -41.90
CA ASP A 625 -10.66 27.65 -41.66
C ASP A 625 -10.73 28.04 -40.17
N GLN A 626 -11.81 27.66 -39.47
CA GLN A 626 -11.95 27.89 -38.04
C GLN A 626 -11.02 26.99 -37.22
N LEU A 627 -10.81 25.73 -37.66
CA LEU A 627 -9.83 24.82 -37.07
C LEU A 627 -8.41 25.43 -37.13
N HIS A 628 -8.01 25.97 -38.29
CA HIS A 628 -6.73 26.65 -38.47
C HIS A 628 -6.61 27.91 -37.61
N ALA A 629 -7.64 28.73 -37.57
CA ALA A 629 -7.66 29.96 -36.78
C ALA A 629 -7.53 29.67 -35.28
N LEU A 630 -8.24 28.65 -34.79
CA LEU A 630 -8.22 28.24 -33.41
C LEU A 630 -6.86 27.65 -33.02
N ALA A 631 -6.33 26.72 -33.83
CA ALA A 631 -5.02 26.12 -33.58
C ALA A 631 -3.90 27.19 -33.60
N LYS A 632 -3.95 28.15 -34.50
CA LYS A 632 -3.01 29.27 -34.52
C LYS A 632 -3.09 30.11 -33.25
N ALA A 633 -4.31 30.48 -32.82
CA ALA A 633 -4.51 31.22 -31.58
C ALA A 633 -4.01 30.45 -30.35
N LEU A 634 -4.19 29.13 -30.31
CA LEU A 634 -3.65 28.27 -29.23
C LEU A 634 -2.12 28.22 -29.26
N MET A 635 -1.49 28.14 -30.42
CA MET A 635 -0.03 28.20 -30.52
C MET A 635 0.55 29.54 -30.04
N GLU A 636 -0.17 30.63 -30.22
CA GLU A 636 0.24 31.99 -29.85
C GLU A 636 -0.02 32.26 -28.32
N ARG A 637 -1.19 31.84 -27.81
CA ARG A 637 -1.67 32.23 -26.48
C ARG A 637 -1.59 31.09 -25.45
N GLU A 638 -1.42 29.87 -25.90
CA GLU A 638 -1.37 28.62 -25.10
C GLU A 638 -2.67 28.28 -24.34
N LYS A 639 -3.52 29.27 -24.10
CA LYS A 639 -4.80 29.15 -23.42
C LYS A 639 -5.82 30.11 -24.02
N LEU A 640 -7.05 29.63 -24.20
CA LEU A 640 -8.19 30.43 -24.69
C LEU A 640 -9.37 30.22 -23.74
N ASN A 641 -10.02 31.31 -23.37
CA ASN A 641 -11.28 31.28 -22.61
C ASN A 641 -12.50 31.23 -23.57
N GLU A 642 -13.70 31.06 -22.98
CA GLU A 642 -14.97 30.97 -23.71
C GLU A 642 -15.22 32.18 -24.65
N GLU A 643 -14.94 33.40 -24.18
CA GLU A 643 -15.18 34.61 -25.00
C GLU A 643 -14.24 34.67 -26.21
N GLN A 644 -12.97 34.35 -26.02
CA GLN A 644 -11.96 34.30 -27.08
C GLN A 644 -12.28 33.20 -28.07
N PHE A 645 -12.68 32.03 -27.61
CA PHE A 645 -13.12 30.93 -28.44
C PHE A 645 -14.32 31.32 -29.31
N ASN A 646 -15.38 31.86 -28.69
CA ASN A 646 -16.58 32.28 -29.41
C ASN A 646 -16.29 33.40 -30.43
N THR A 647 -15.35 34.32 -30.12
CA THR A 647 -14.91 35.35 -31.06
C THR A 647 -14.28 34.76 -32.31
N ILE A 648 -13.40 33.75 -32.14
CA ILE A 648 -12.75 33.06 -33.28
C ILE A 648 -13.80 32.31 -34.09
N MET A 649 -14.71 31.59 -33.41
CA MET A 649 -15.75 30.82 -34.10
C MET A 649 -16.73 31.70 -34.89
N ALA A 650 -16.92 32.94 -34.47
CA ALA A 650 -17.70 33.94 -35.17
C ALA A 650 -16.91 34.61 -36.32
N GLY A 651 -15.65 34.22 -36.60
CA GLY A 651 -14.79 34.82 -37.61
C GLY A 651 -14.13 36.15 -37.19
N GLY A 652 -14.18 36.49 -35.90
CA GLY A 652 -13.52 37.67 -35.34
C GLY A 652 -12.01 37.48 -35.11
N THR A 653 -11.30 38.59 -34.98
CA THR A 653 -9.87 38.57 -34.62
C THR A 653 -9.68 38.97 -33.16
N LEU A 654 -8.82 38.23 -32.46
CA LEU A 654 -8.49 38.56 -31.09
C LEU A 654 -7.54 39.75 -31.02
N PRO A 655 -7.62 40.59 -29.97
CA PRO A 655 -6.65 41.67 -29.75
C PRO A 655 -5.24 41.07 -29.56
N PRO A 656 -4.15 41.83 -29.88
CA PRO A 656 -2.79 41.34 -29.68
C PRO A 656 -2.53 40.92 -28.23
N CYS A 657 -1.69 39.88 -28.00
CA CYS A 657 -1.27 39.50 -26.66
C CYS A 657 -0.48 40.62 -26.01
N GLU A 658 -0.92 41.11 -24.84
CA GLU A 658 -0.19 42.11 -24.06
C GLU A 658 1.14 41.56 -23.47
N ASP A 659 1.36 40.25 -23.47
CA ASP A 659 2.55 39.59 -22.89
C ASP A 659 3.65 39.27 -23.91
N ALA A 660 3.58 39.73 -25.15
CA ALA A 660 4.70 39.65 -26.07
C ALA A 660 5.80 40.64 -25.64
N LYS A 661 6.60 40.28 -24.65
CA LYS A 661 7.90 40.94 -24.48
C LYS A 661 8.68 40.77 -25.78
N PRO A 662 9.13 41.87 -26.44
CA PRO A 662 9.94 41.74 -27.62
C PRO A 662 11.21 40.98 -27.23
N GLU A 663 11.46 39.88 -27.91
CA GLU A 663 12.72 39.17 -27.86
C GLU A 663 13.83 40.14 -28.22
N GLN A 664 14.49 40.70 -27.20
CA GLN A 664 15.67 41.54 -27.38
C GLN A 664 16.74 40.66 -27.99
N ALA A 665 16.96 40.87 -29.30
CA ALA A 665 18.15 40.37 -29.98
C ALA A 665 19.38 40.79 -29.16
N GLN A 666 20.03 39.84 -28.56
CA GLN A 666 21.32 40.04 -27.90
C GLN A 666 22.35 40.36 -29.01
N PRO A 667 23.06 41.49 -28.94
CA PRO A 667 24.17 41.70 -29.84
C PRO A 667 25.29 40.75 -29.50
N ASP A 668 25.84 40.14 -30.50
CA ASP A 668 26.99 39.25 -30.56
C ASP A 668 28.17 39.85 -29.74
N GLN A 669 28.39 39.39 -28.51
CA GLN A 669 29.54 39.76 -27.74
C GLN A 669 30.63 38.67 -27.93
N THR A 670 31.58 39.01 -28.80
CA THR A 670 32.89 38.38 -28.89
C THR A 670 33.52 38.26 -27.51
N VAL A 671 33.63 37.07 -27.01
CA VAL A 671 34.28 36.73 -25.72
C VAL A 671 35.80 36.87 -25.89
N GLN A 672 36.42 37.86 -25.24
CA GLN A 672 37.85 37.88 -24.97
C GLN A 672 38.12 37.05 -23.70
N PRO A 673 39.17 36.22 -23.67
CA PRO A 673 39.50 35.43 -22.49
C PRO A 673 40.14 36.29 -21.40
N ALA A 674 39.62 36.24 -20.18
CA ALA A 674 40.19 36.86 -18.99
C ALA A 674 41.34 35.99 -18.40
N PRO A 675 42.35 36.59 -17.73
CA PRO A 675 43.52 35.90 -17.24
C PRO A 675 43.23 35.09 -15.95
N VAL A 676 43.83 33.90 -15.91
CA VAL A 676 43.81 32.95 -14.81
C VAL A 676 44.65 33.45 -13.65
N GLN A 677 44.07 33.58 -12.43
CA GLN A 677 44.84 33.65 -11.17
C GLN A 677 44.81 32.28 -10.48
N PRO A 678 45.91 31.88 -9.83
CA PRO A 678 46.00 30.57 -9.19
C PRO A 678 45.34 30.57 -7.82
N ALA A 679 44.49 29.55 -7.56
CA ALA A 679 43.88 29.31 -6.28
C ALA A 679 44.74 28.41 -5.38
N GLU A 680 44.85 28.79 -4.11
CA GLU A 680 45.42 28.00 -3.02
C GLU A 680 44.55 26.77 -2.65
N PRO A 681 45.14 25.71 -2.08
CA PRO A 681 44.46 24.44 -1.83
C PRO A 681 43.62 24.48 -0.53
N ALA A 682 42.35 24.08 -0.62
CA ALA A 682 41.50 23.80 0.53
C ALA A 682 41.46 22.30 0.84
N GLU A 683 41.45 22.01 2.13
CA GLU A 683 41.54 20.72 2.78
C GLU A 683 40.40 19.75 2.45
N THR A 684 40.76 18.49 2.52
CA THR A 684 40.01 17.24 2.51
C THR A 684 38.61 17.28 3.14
N ALA A 685 37.63 16.86 2.35
CA ALA A 685 36.37 16.32 2.86
C ALA A 685 36.10 14.96 2.22
N GLU A 686 35.65 14.04 3.06
CA GLU A 686 35.51 12.61 2.84
C GLU A 686 34.65 12.23 1.65
N ARG A 687 35.13 11.20 1.01
CA ARG A 687 34.60 10.55 -0.19
C ARG A 687 33.49 9.58 0.22
N ALA A 688 32.25 9.88 -0.13
CA ALA A 688 31.14 8.92 -0.12
C ALA A 688 31.22 8.05 -1.38
N GLU A 689 31.16 6.74 -1.21
CA GLU A 689 31.13 5.74 -2.29
C GLU A 689 29.75 5.72 -2.99
N PRO A 690 29.72 5.46 -4.30
CA PRO A 690 28.46 5.34 -5.04
C PRO A 690 27.83 3.94 -4.86
N ALA A 691 26.53 3.91 -4.65
CA ALA A 691 25.72 2.71 -4.58
C ALA A 691 25.72 1.95 -5.93
N GLU A 692 25.89 0.65 -5.81
CA GLU A 692 25.92 -0.35 -6.88
C GLU A 692 24.53 -0.50 -7.51
N GLN A 693 24.46 -0.40 -8.84
CA GLN A 693 23.25 -0.60 -9.63
C GLN A 693 22.96 -2.10 -9.72
N ALA A 694 21.75 -2.51 -9.33
CA ALA A 694 21.24 -3.85 -9.54
C ALA A 694 20.88 -4.07 -11.02
N GLU A 695 21.42 -5.11 -11.62
CA GLU A 695 21.05 -5.61 -12.95
C GLU A 695 19.62 -6.17 -12.96
N PRO A 696 18.85 -5.97 -14.04
CA PRO A 696 17.52 -6.57 -14.18
C PRO A 696 17.61 -8.04 -14.56
N ALA A 697 16.90 -8.89 -13.82
CA ALA A 697 16.74 -10.31 -14.10
C ALA A 697 16.07 -10.55 -15.48
N GLN A 698 16.66 -11.45 -16.27
CA GLN A 698 16.08 -11.93 -17.52
C GLN A 698 14.94 -12.91 -17.25
N PRO A 699 13.87 -12.92 -18.07
CA PRO A 699 12.78 -13.90 -17.92
C PRO A 699 13.21 -15.29 -18.43
N GLU A 700 12.99 -16.30 -17.60
CA GLU A 700 13.13 -17.71 -17.97
C GLU A 700 12.09 -18.10 -19.03
N VAL A 701 12.58 -18.73 -20.10
CA VAL A 701 11.77 -19.35 -21.16
C VAL A 701 11.41 -20.77 -20.71
N PRO A 702 10.14 -21.19 -20.67
CA PRO A 702 9.78 -22.56 -20.34
C PRO A 702 10.14 -23.51 -21.48
N GLN A 703 10.80 -24.62 -21.16
CA GLN A 703 11.07 -25.73 -22.08
C GLN A 703 9.78 -26.56 -22.30
N PRO A 704 9.55 -27.09 -23.48
CA PRO A 704 8.38 -27.93 -23.77
C PRO A 704 8.55 -29.35 -23.21
N ASP A 705 7.48 -29.80 -22.53
CA ASP A 705 7.35 -31.16 -22.00
C ASP A 705 7.39 -32.24 -23.11
N ALA A 706 8.07 -33.34 -22.84
CA ALA A 706 8.11 -34.51 -23.65
C ALA A 706 6.80 -35.35 -23.51
N PRO A 707 6.32 -36.06 -24.52
CA PRO A 707 5.05 -36.77 -24.49
C PRO A 707 5.11 -38.03 -23.62
N GLU A 708 4.16 -38.16 -22.69
CA GLU A 708 3.86 -39.39 -21.98
C GLU A 708 3.30 -40.45 -22.93
N GLN A 709 3.90 -41.64 -22.90
CA GLN A 709 3.36 -42.83 -23.51
C GLN A 709 2.27 -43.43 -22.62
N GLN A 710 1.12 -43.68 -23.21
CA GLN A 710 0.04 -44.46 -22.65
C GLN A 710 0.44 -45.94 -22.57
N ASP A 711 0.24 -46.58 -21.44
CA ASP A 711 -0.23 -47.95 -21.25
C ASP A 711 -1.33 -47.96 -20.18
#